data_76455a1e6dccf89e1fd3b86e6495f1aa
#
_entry.id   76455a1e6dccf89e1fd3b86e6495f1aa
#
_cell.length_a   1.000
_cell.length_b   1.000
_cell.length_c   1.000
_cell.angle_alpha   90.00
_cell.angle_beta   90.00
_cell.angle_gamma   90.00
#
_symmetry.space_group_name_H-M   'P 1'
#
loop_
_entity.id
_entity.type
_entity.pdbx_description
1 polymer ?
#
loop_
_entity_poly.entity_id
_entity_poly.type
_entity_poly.pdbx_seq_one_letter_code
_entity_poly.pdbx_strand_id
1 'polypeptide(L)'
;MRRLILARKNLLSYIPIAAIVLVVAAPLRAQSLPETVEAIDKSRVTTRILFITAHPDDEASGLLSYLSHGLDADVALLTLTRGQGGQNAIGPEQGEALGILRTSELLAASRNNGVTQFFSRAPDFGFSKSAEQTMKIWGDVPLDDMVRVIRMFRPNVVINGWGGTHWGHGQHQASGILTPRAVAEAADPSAFPEQLSQGLSPWKVSYVLDLRRANESPGFRVPGEQISALWGKSYNDFGRESLVFHRSQGVTMFVGSPFLRMPLYLVLENPTNDQERIGSEQLAQDLRSLVPDGSPAQPDLVKADQSLALAREAALHLDWPAAAKDIADAGSGIAALQKQNPPTGTDTERNLNWELARARERIDRALADAAALHLDARADRNELVAGESFQVDTSWTLRKDVDVTVGAATLAAPPEWSVGSKSAGDGADTAHAASFRIAIPAHAEVPKPPDYFVLPFPPPLVRAHIDAAIGDYSFSVEVPVVSIRPTSTSVDTFPLELVPAVTLTIDPTQIMQPETRDGEPVELLARVRYHATTRAKVELGVTVPLGWSVAPVAPLEFSEAGDQLVRFVVTPSAKPAAGAYPLRAFAKIGSDEFSVSLEPLPSLPTRTWSEPPEATVHVLDLVVPAHLRVGYITAENDMIPESLRQLGIDLHLLDEVDLAFGDLSRYDAIVVGIRAYELRHDLPHSNSRLLDYVRQGGTLIVQYQRDFAWNKILPAPYPAKMPDSTSRTTDAKSPVDFLAPKSSILNFPNKITPADFDGWVQERGLYYWVEFDSHYQPILGLTDPGEKEANGALVVATLGKGTYIYTGLSFFRELPAGVPGAYRLFVNLLSQSKAPGESSARN
;
A
#
# COMPACT_ATOMS: atom_id res chain seq x y z
N MET A 1 42.62 33.75 1.09
CA MET A 1 41.97 32.47 0.74
C MET A 1 40.62 32.32 1.44
N ARG A 2 39.68 33.16 1.14
CA ARG A 2 38.27 33.10 1.56
C ARG A 2 37.50 33.86 0.47
N ARG A 3 36.94 33.16 -0.50
CA ARG A 3 35.94 33.59 -1.49
C ARG A 3 36.05 32.65 -2.72
N LEU A 4 35.37 31.52 -2.61
CA LEU A 4 35.01 30.67 -3.79
C LEU A 4 34.29 29.38 -3.35
N ILE A 5 33.33 29.47 -2.40
CA ILE A 5 32.36 28.42 -2.11
C ILE A 5 31.04 29.13 -1.81
N LEU A 6 30.38 29.67 -2.82
CA LEU A 6 29.01 30.18 -2.74
C LEU A 6 28.47 30.45 -4.17
N ALA A 7 28.45 29.41 -5.00
CA ALA A 7 27.80 29.50 -6.30
C ALA A 7 27.50 28.10 -6.87
N ARG A 8 26.88 27.21 -6.06
CA ARG A 8 26.29 25.94 -6.52
C ARG A 8 25.16 25.46 -5.62
N LYS A 9 24.30 26.37 -5.20
CA LYS A 9 23.03 26.01 -4.53
C LYS A 9 22.00 26.99 -5.05
N ASN A 10 21.39 26.78 -6.17
CA ASN A 10 20.13 27.43 -6.59
C ASN A 10 19.86 27.20 -8.09
N LEU A 11 19.90 25.94 -8.56
CA LEU A 11 19.39 25.61 -9.90
C LEU A 11 18.42 24.40 -9.93
N LEU A 12 17.95 23.96 -8.78
CA LEU A 12 16.95 22.87 -8.66
C LEU A 12 15.63 23.33 -8.04
N SER A 13 15.37 24.64 -7.96
CA SER A 13 14.21 25.16 -7.22
C SER A 13 13.12 25.83 -8.07
N TYR A 14 13.05 25.55 -9.35
CA TYR A 14 11.91 25.98 -10.18
C TYR A 14 11.40 24.84 -11.05
N ILE A 15 10.87 23.79 -10.42
CA ILE A 15 9.78 23.06 -11.04
C ILE A 15 8.54 23.91 -10.69
N PRO A 16 7.87 24.53 -11.67
CA PRO A 16 6.63 25.23 -11.37
C PRO A 16 5.66 24.21 -10.80
N ILE A 17 5.21 24.45 -9.58
CA ILE A 17 4.19 23.65 -8.85
C ILE A 17 2.85 23.59 -9.63
N ALA A 18 2.76 24.29 -10.77
CA ALA A 18 1.57 24.36 -11.63
C ALA A 18 1.28 23.10 -12.47
N ALA A 19 2.05 22.02 -12.37
CA ALA A 19 1.81 20.82 -13.20
C ALA A 19 2.06 19.53 -12.41
N ILE A 20 1.50 19.39 -11.21
CA ILE A 20 1.30 18.07 -10.63
C ILE A 20 -0.05 17.54 -11.13
N VAL A 21 -0.12 17.31 -12.42
CA VAL A 21 -1.13 16.42 -12.98
C VAL A 21 -0.71 15.02 -12.54
N LEU A 22 -1.48 14.43 -11.65
CA LEU A 22 -1.40 13.00 -11.34
C LEU A 22 -1.83 12.24 -12.59
N VAL A 23 -0.91 12.04 -13.53
CA VAL A 23 -1.12 11.13 -14.64
C VAL A 23 -1.00 9.72 -14.06
N VAL A 24 -2.10 9.24 -13.53
CA VAL A 24 -2.27 7.82 -13.26
C VAL A 24 -2.30 7.14 -14.62
N ALA A 25 -1.35 6.24 -14.90
CA ALA A 25 -1.35 5.43 -16.09
C ALA A 25 -2.71 4.75 -16.27
N ALA A 26 -3.58 5.35 -17.09
CA ALA A 26 -4.83 4.72 -17.44
C ALA A 26 -4.51 3.58 -18.42
N PRO A 27 -5.09 2.40 -18.28
CA PRO A 27 -5.05 1.42 -19.36
C PRO A 27 -5.68 2.04 -20.62
N LEU A 28 -5.15 1.70 -21.78
CA LEU A 28 -5.68 2.04 -23.10
C LEU A 28 -7.17 1.67 -23.19
N ARG A 29 -8.05 2.56 -22.78
CA ARG A 29 -9.49 2.46 -23.00
C ARG A 29 -9.91 3.67 -23.82
N ALA A 30 -10.54 3.41 -24.94
CA ALA A 30 -11.38 4.42 -25.57
C ALA A 30 -12.38 4.90 -24.52
N GLN A 31 -12.43 6.21 -24.28
CA GLN A 31 -13.37 6.74 -23.30
C GLN A 31 -14.80 6.53 -23.77
N SER A 32 -15.62 6.07 -22.83
CA SER A 32 -17.04 5.85 -23.07
C SER A 32 -17.81 7.18 -23.04
N LEU A 33 -19.01 7.19 -23.58
CA LEU A 33 -19.90 8.34 -23.48
C LEU A 33 -20.09 8.83 -22.01
N PRO A 34 -20.33 7.95 -21.01
CA PRO A 34 -20.38 8.37 -19.62
C PRO A 34 -19.13 9.10 -19.12
N GLU A 35 -17.95 8.62 -19.44
CA GLU A 35 -16.69 9.25 -19.03
C GLU A 35 -16.51 10.63 -19.64
N THR A 36 -16.84 10.80 -20.92
CA THR A 36 -16.75 12.10 -21.61
C THR A 36 -17.77 13.10 -21.05
N VAL A 37 -19.02 12.68 -20.84
CA VAL A 37 -20.06 13.55 -20.26
C VAL A 37 -19.68 13.95 -18.83
N GLU A 38 -19.17 13.02 -18.02
CA GLU A 38 -18.70 13.32 -16.66
C GLU A 38 -17.52 14.31 -16.68
N ALA A 39 -16.60 14.19 -17.63
CA ALA A 39 -15.48 15.14 -17.76
C ALA A 39 -15.99 16.57 -18.06
N ILE A 40 -17.05 16.70 -18.88
CA ILE A 40 -17.71 17.98 -19.14
C ILE A 40 -18.39 18.49 -17.86
N ASP A 41 -19.15 17.64 -17.14
CA ASP A 41 -19.84 18.03 -15.91
C ASP A 41 -18.84 18.46 -14.83
N LYS A 42 -17.74 17.73 -14.66
CA LYS A 42 -16.63 18.08 -13.74
C LYS A 42 -15.94 19.40 -14.11
N SER A 43 -15.95 19.80 -15.37
CA SER A 43 -15.40 21.09 -15.78
C SER A 43 -16.24 22.28 -15.30
N ARG A 44 -17.49 22.06 -14.91
CA ARG A 44 -18.43 23.07 -14.43
C ARG A 44 -18.40 23.24 -12.91
N VAL A 45 -17.91 22.22 -12.17
CA VAL A 45 -17.89 22.22 -10.70
C VAL A 45 -16.50 22.63 -10.19
N THR A 46 -16.45 23.58 -9.28
CA THR A 46 -15.21 24.14 -8.73
C THR A 46 -14.89 23.65 -7.32
N THR A 47 -15.85 23.00 -6.67
CA THR A 47 -15.66 22.49 -5.30
C THR A 47 -14.59 21.40 -5.26
N ARG A 48 -13.65 21.57 -4.35
CA ARG A 48 -12.62 20.56 -4.03
C ARG A 48 -12.90 20.02 -2.63
N ILE A 49 -12.93 18.70 -2.53
CA ILE A 49 -13.23 17.97 -1.29
C ILE A 49 -12.05 17.05 -0.96
N LEU A 50 -11.50 17.20 0.24
CA LEU A 50 -10.45 16.32 0.74
C LEU A 50 -11.02 15.41 1.83
N PHE A 51 -11.05 14.11 1.57
CA PHE A 51 -11.38 13.09 2.57
C PHE A 51 -10.09 12.59 3.24
N ILE A 52 -10.06 12.53 4.57
CA ILE A 52 -8.87 12.12 5.33
C ILE A 52 -9.16 10.86 6.14
N THR A 53 -8.28 9.86 6.02
CA THR A 53 -8.39 8.59 6.73
C THR A 53 -7.02 8.03 7.12
N ALA A 54 -6.98 6.92 7.88
CA ALA A 54 -5.76 6.36 8.44
C ALA A 54 -5.06 5.36 7.50
N HIS A 55 -5.79 4.38 6.94
CA HIS A 55 -5.21 3.26 6.17
C HIS A 55 -5.84 3.10 4.79
N PRO A 56 -5.14 2.44 3.84
CA PRO A 56 -5.76 1.94 2.62
C PRO A 56 -6.83 0.89 2.96
N ASP A 57 -8.08 1.10 2.59
CA ASP A 57 -9.32 0.34 2.87
C ASP A 57 -10.29 1.00 3.87
N ASP A 58 -9.90 2.13 4.47
CA ASP A 58 -10.78 2.91 5.35
C ASP A 58 -11.71 3.87 4.61
N GLU A 59 -11.53 4.03 3.30
CA GLU A 59 -12.29 5.00 2.54
C GLU A 59 -13.78 4.65 2.48
N ALA A 60 -14.63 5.67 2.67
CA ALA A 60 -16.07 5.55 2.47
C ALA A 60 -16.43 5.59 0.98
N SER A 61 -16.07 4.53 0.23
CA SER A 61 -16.10 4.49 -1.23
C SER A 61 -17.44 4.89 -1.85
N GLY A 62 -18.58 4.54 -1.23
CA GLY A 62 -19.91 4.98 -1.70
C GLY A 62 -20.11 6.49 -1.57
N LEU A 63 -19.59 7.11 -0.49
CA LEU A 63 -19.58 8.57 -0.33
C LEU A 63 -18.67 9.22 -1.38
N LEU A 64 -17.43 8.72 -1.52
CA LEU A 64 -16.46 9.27 -2.47
C LEU A 64 -17.00 9.22 -3.89
N SER A 65 -17.64 8.11 -4.27
CA SER A 65 -18.28 7.97 -5.58
C SER A 65 -19.46 8.94 -5.75
N TYR A 66 -20.27 9.17 -4.72
CA TYR A 66 -21.33 10.18 -4.78
C TYR A 66 -20.76 11.58 -4.99
N LEU A 67 -19.73 11.96 -4.25
CA LEU A 67 -19.11 13.28 -4.37
C LEU A 67 -18.45 13.49 -5.73
N SER A 68 -17.79 12.45 -6.29
CA SER A 68 -17.06 12.53 -7.54
C SER A 68 -17.93 12.30 -8.79
N HIS A 69 -18.75 11.23 -8.81
CA HIS A 69 -19.58 10.85 -9.97
C HIS A 69 -21.01 11.37 -9.90
N GLY A 70 -21.44 11.86 -8.74
CA GLY A 70 -22.81 12.35 -8.53
C GLY A 70 -22.91 13.86 -8.41
N LEU A 71 -21.91 14.47 -7.79
CA LEU A 71 -21.80 15.92 -7.64
C LEU A 71 -20.72 16.54 -8.51
N ASP A 72 -19.97 15.73 -9.24
CA ASP A 72 -18.89 16.15 -10.15
C ASP A 72 -17.79 17.00 -9.48
N ALA A 73 -17.69 16.91 -8.13
CA ALA A 73 -16.69 17.62 -7.37
C ALA A 73 -15.28 17.04 -7.63
N ASP A 74 -14.25 17.88 -7.44
CA ASP A 74 -12.85 17.44 -7.43
C ASP A 74 -12.54 16.81 -6.07
N VAL A 75 -12.51 15.50 -6.00
CA VAL A 75 -12.36 14.78 -4.75
C VAL A 75 -10.95 14.21 -4.63
N ALA A 76 -10.32 14.44 -3.48
CA ALA A 76 -9.08 13.80 -3.11
C ALA A 76 -9.24 12.98 -1.83
N LEU A 77 -8.46 11.90 -1.75
CA LEU A 77 -8.34 11.06 -0.57
C LEU A 77 -6.90 11.18 -0.04
N LEU A 78 -6.75 11.56 1.22
CA LEU A 78 -5.49 11.49 1.95
C LEU A 78 -5.54 10.34 2.95
N THR A 79 -4.66 9.38 2.75
CA THR A 79 -4.47 8.23 3.64
C THR A 79 -3.18 8.42 4.42
N LEU A 80 -3.23 8.38 5.76
CA LEU A 80 -2.07 8.77 6.58
C LEU A 80 -0.95 7.73 6.53
N THR A 81 -1.27 6.44 6.36
CA THR A 81 -0.25 5.39 6.24
C THR A 81 -0.40 4.64 4.91
N ARG A 82 0.60 3.82 4.57
CA ARG A 82 0.52 2.91 3.41
C ARG A 82 0.06 1.50 3.80
N GLY A 83 -0.26 1.28 5.08
CA GLY A 83 -0.74 0.01 5.57
C GLY A 83 0.33 -1.08 5.67
N GLN A 84 1.61 -0.72 5.75
CA GLN A 84 2.74 -1.64 5.80
C GLN A 84 2.80 -2.48 7.08
N GLY A 85 2.14 -2.04 8.17
CA GLY A 85 2.02 -2.78 9.43
C GLY A 85 0.88 -3.80 9.46
N GLY A 86 0.07 -3.87 8.40
CA GLY A 86 -1.07 -4.76 8.30
C GLY A 86 -0.71 -6.23 8.01
N GLN A 87 -1.73 -7.02 7.75
CA GLN A 87 -1.62 -8.41 7.28
C GLN A 87 -1.84 -8.47 5.77
N ASN A 88 -1.33 -9.52 5.13
CA ASN A 88 -1.53 -9.79 3.71
C ASN A 88 -2.24 -11.13 3.52
N ALA A 89 -3.45 -11.09 2.96
CA ALA A 89 -4.27 -12.28 2.73
C ALA A 89 -3.92 -13.03 1.43
N ILE A 90 -3.13 -12.43 0.53
CA ILE A 90 -2.93 -12.97 -0.83
C ILE A 90 -1.46 -13.26 -1.19
N GLY A 91 -0.51 -12.81 -0.39
CA GLY A 91 0.91 -12.97 -0.70
C GLY A 91 1.81 -12.88 0.52
N PRO A 92 3.11 -13.14 0.33
CA PRO A 92 4.09 -13.12 1.41
C PRO A 92 4.57 -11.71 1.78
N GLU A 93 4.18 -10.68 1.01
CA GLU A 93 4.65 -9.32 1.20
C GLU A 93 4.30 -8.80 2.59
N GLN A 94 5.29 -8.25 3.28
CA GLN A 94 5.20 -7.60 4.59
C GLN A 94 5.95 -6.27 4.57
N GLY A 95 5.74 -5.43 5.57
CA GLY A 95 6.46 -4.16 5.69
C GLY A 95 6.28 -3.27 4.47
N GLU A 96 7.38 -2.69 3.98
CA GLU A 96 7.35 -1.74 2.85
C GLU A 96 6.82 -2.38 1.55
N ALA A 97 7.12 -3.66 1.29
CA ALA A 97 6.60 -4.39 0.14
C ALA A 97 5.06 -4.48 0.19
N LEU A 98 4.49 -4.74 1.36
CA LEU A 98 3.04 -4.68 1.57
C LEU A 98 2.49 -3.26 1.38
N GLY A 99 3.23 -2.23 1.81
CA GLY A 99 2.88 -0.83 1.58
C GLY A 99 2.77 -0.49 0.09
N ILE A 100 3.67 -0.99 -0.76
CA ILE A 100 3.62 -0.83 -2.23
C ILE A 100 2.38 -1.53 -2.80
N LEU A 101 2.11 -2.77 -2.37
CA LEU A 101 0.93 -3.53 -2.78
C LEU A 101 -0.36 -2.79 -2.43
N ARG A 102 -0.55 -2.40 -1.16
CA ARG A 102 -1.74 -1.70 -0.67
C ARG A 102 -1.91 -0.31 -1.29
N THR A 103 -0.81 0.41 -1.55
CA THR A 103 -0.84 1.66 -2.33
C THR A 103 -1.43 1.43 -3.72
N SER A 104 -1.03 0.35 -4.39
CA SER A 104 -1.52 0.02 -5.74
C SER A 104 -2.99 -0.42 -5.73
N GLU A 105 -3.41 -1.17 -4.72
CA GLU A 105 -4.80 -1.56 -4.49
C GLU A 105 -5.69 -0.33 -4.27
N LEU A 106 -5.29 0.58 -3.38
CA LEU A 106 -6.01 1.82 -3.12
C LEU A 106 -6.08 2.73 -4.36
N LEU A 107 -5.01 2.80 -5.17
CA LEU A 107 -5.04 3.52 -6.44
C LEU A 107 -6.06 2.94 -7.43
N ALA A 108 -6.24 1.62 -7.44
CA ALA A 108 -7.28 1.00 -8.26
C ALA A 108 -8.69 1.33 -7.75
N ALA A 109 -8.90 1.29 -6.43
CA ALA A 109 -10.14 1.71 -5.78
C ALA A 109 -10.42 3.21 -6.02
N SER A 110 -9.41 4.07 -5.87
CA SER A 110 -9.51 5.51 -6.08
C SER A 110 -9.89 5.86 -7.52
N ARG A 111 -9.36 5.13 -8.51
CA ARG A 111 -9.78 5.29 -9.92
C ARG A 111 -11.25 4.93 -10.12
N ASN A 112 -11.72 3.84 -9.51
CA ASN A 112 -13.13 3.45 -9.60
C ASN A 112 -14.05 4.47 -8.91
N ASN A 113 -13.59 5.10 -7.83
CA ASN A 113 -14.32 6.15 -7.12
C ASN A 113 -14.19 7.55 -7.76
N GLY A 114 -13.33 7.70 -8.76
CA GLY A 114 -13.08 8.98 -9.45
C GLY A 114 -12.33 10.01 -8.58
N VAL A 115 -11.42 9.56 -7.68
CA VAL A 115 -10.72 10.43 -6.71
C VAL A 115 -9.21 10.44 -6.90
N THR A 116 -8.57 11.56 -6.51
CA THR A 116 -7.12 11.71 -6.48
C THR A 116 -6.55 11.21 -5.15
N GLN A 117 -5.46 10.44 -5.17
CA GLN A 117 -4.87 9.84 -3.97
C GLN A 117 -3.62 10.59 -3.50
N PHE A 118 -3.58 10.88 -2.19
CA PHE A 118 -2.41 11.35 -1.45
C PHE A 118 -2.09 10.41 -0.27
N PHE A 119 -0.83 10.41 0.16
CA PHE A 119 -0.37 9.69 1.35
C PHE A 119 0.44 10.61 2.26
N SER A 120 0.40 10.34 3.57
CA SER A 120 1.40 10.83 4.49
C SER A 120 2.61 9.88 4.54
N ARG A 121 3.70 10.34 5.13
CA ARG A 121 4.90 9.55 5.46
C ARG A 121 4.78 8.83 6.80
N ALA A 122 3.65 8.93 7.49
CA ALA A 122 3.46 8.27 8.77
C ALA A 122 3.57 6.75 8.62
N PRO A 123 4.39 6.07 9.45
CA PRO A 123 4.50 4.61 9.38
C PRO A 123 3.24 3.95 9.95
N ASP A 124 2.80 2.90 9.28
CA ASP A 124 1.88 1.94 9.91
C ASP A 124 2.71 0.95 10.73
N PHE A 125 2.57 1.00 12.02
CA PHE A 125 3.25 0.11 12.97
C PHE A 125 2.33 -0.99 13.52
N GLY A 126 1.21 -1.25 12.83
CA GLY A 126 0.20 -2.21 13.24
C GLY A 126 -0.86 -1.60 14.17
N PHE A 127 -1.50 -2.42 14.97
CA PHE A 127 -2.59 -1.99 15.83
C PHE A 127 -2.08 -1.14 17.00
N SER A 128 -2.76 -0.03 17.28
CA SER A 128 -2.56 0.78 18.48
C SER A 128 -3.89 0.94 19.25
N LYS A 129 -3.84 0.97 20.58
CA LYS A 129 -5.05 1.00 21.42
C LYS A 129 -5.58 2.42 21.64
N SER A 130 -4.75 3.44 21.47
CA SER A 130 -5.14 4.83 21.72
C SER A 130 -4.48 5.81 20.75
N ALA A 131 -5.15 6.96 20.56
CA ALA A 131 -4.59 8.09 19.83
C ALA A 131 -3.28 8.59 20.43
N GLU A 132 -3.16 8.60 21.78
CA GLU A 132 -1.96 9.05 22.47
C GLU A 132 -0.75 8.18 22.11
N GLN A 133 -0.91 6.87 22.13
CA GLN A 133 0.13 5.93 21.69
C GLN A 133 0.55 6.21 20.26
N THR A 134 -0.41 6.39 19.37
CA THR A 134 -0.16 6.66 17.96
C THR A 134 0.58 7.98 17.75
N MET A 135 0.08 9.06 18.33
CA MET A 135 0.70 10.38 18.18
C MET A 135 2.12 10.43 18.75
N LYS A 136 2.40 9.65 19.81
CA LYS A 136 3.77 9.53 20.35
C LYS A 136 4.73 8.88 19.33
N ILE A 137 4.27 7.89 18.55
CA ILE A 137 5.08 7.20 17.56
C ILE A 137 5.22 8.03 16.29
N TRP A 138 4.13 8.64 15.82
CA TRP A 138 4.10 9.42 14.59
C TRP A 138 4.80 10.77 14.70
N GLY A 139 4.82 11.37 15.89
CA GLY A 139 5.29 12.75 16.09
C GLY A 139 4.47 13.74 15.25
N ASP A 140 5.16 14.72 14.67
CA ASP A 140 4.53 15.77 13.85
C ASP A 140 4.46 15.42 12.35
N VAL A 141 4.98 14.25 11.93
CA VAL A 141 5.05 13.86 10.52
C VAL A 141 3.68 13.88 9.82
N PRO A 142 2.63 13.23 10.34
CA PRO A 142 1.34 13.26 9.64
C PRO A 142 0.71 14.66 9.63
N LEU A 143 0.93 15.48 10.64
CA LEU A 143 0.41 16.84 10.67
C LEU A 143 1.06 17.73 9.62
N ASP A 144 2.40 17.67 9.48
CA ASP A 144 3.14 18.36 8.40
C ASP A 144 2.60 17.98 7.02
N ASP A 145 2.41 16.66 6.77
CA ASP A 145 1.92 16.16 5.50
C ASP A 145 0.46 16.54 5.23
N MET A 146 -0.40 16.49 6.24
CA MET A 146 -1.81 16.92 6.14
C MET A 146 -1.90 18.40 5.77
N VAL A 147 -1.13 19.27 6.46
CA VAL A 147 -1.05 20.71 6.16
C VAL A 147 -0.55 20.93 4.74
N ARG A 148 0.49 20.19 4.33
CA ARG A 148 1.03 20.24 2.98
C ARG A 148 -0.01 19.87 1.92
N VAL A 149 -0.72 18.77 2.10
CA VAL A 149 -1.76 18.34 1.14
C VAL A 149 -2.90 19.36 1.07
N ILE A 150 -3.33 19.91 2.21
CA ILE A 150 -4.35 20.97 2.23
C ILE A 150 -3.87 22.21 1.46
N ARG A 151 -2.63 22.66 1.66
CA ARG A 151 -2.05 23.80 0.94
C ARG A 151 -1.82 23.53 -0.55
N MET A 152 -1.53 22.29 -0.94
CA MET A 152 -1.35 21.85 -2.33
C MET A 152 -2.68 21.74 -3.07
N PHE A 153 -3.62 20.99 -2.50
CA PHE A 153 -4.91 20.68 -3.12
C PHE A 153 -5.93 21.82 -2.96
N ARG A 154 -5.79 22.65 -1.92
CA ARG A 154 -6.66 23.80 -1.60
C ARG A 154 -8.14 23.42 -1.50
N PRO A 155 -8.54 22.46 -0.65
CA PRO A 155 -9.92 22.01 -0.56
C PRO A 155 -10.85 23.10 -0.01
N ASN A 156 -12.06 23.21 -0.56
CA ASN A 156 -13.15 24.00 0.03
C ASN A 156 -13.75 23.27 1.22
N VAL A 157 -13.80 21.94 1.15
CA VAL A 157 -14.38 21.06 2.16
C VAL A 157 -13.33 20.01 2.57
N VAL A 158 -13.19 19.80 3.87
CA VAL A 158 -12.43 18.67 4.43
C VAL A 158 -13.40 17.74 5.14
N ILE A 159 -13.34 16.45 4.84
CA ILE A 159 -14.13 15.42 5.51
C ILE A 159 -13.21 14.59 6.41
N ASN A 160 -13.48 14.65 7.70
CA ASN A 160 -12.85 13.84 8.73
C ASN A 160 -13.49 12.44 8.74
N GLY A 161 -12.81 11.45 8.22
CA GLY A 161 -13.32 10.09 8.08
C GLY A 161 -13.59 9.38 9.42
N TRP A 162 -12.88 9.77 10.48
CA TRP A 162 -12.94 9.08 11.78
C TRP A 162 -13.53 9.92 12.93
N GLY A 163 -13.69 11.22 12.77
CA GLY A 163 -14.45 12.09 13.67
C GLY A 163 -14.10 11.99 15.14
N GLY A 164 -12.82 12.03 15.52
CA GLY A 164 -12.37 12.04 16.92
C GLY A 164 -12.11 10.64 17.50
N THR A 165 -12.32 10.46 18.83
CA THR A 165 -11.83 9.26 19.57
C THR A 165 -12.87 8.14 19.73
N HIS A 166 -14.02 8.23 19.08
CA HIS A 166 -15.14 7.31 19.35
C HIS A 166 -15.09 6.00 18.57
N TRP A 167 -14.29 5.93 17.49
CA TRP A 167 -14.29 4.82 16.55
C TRP A 167 -12.89 4.37 16.20
N GLY A 168 -12.76 3.05 15.97
CA GLY A 168 -11.54 2.43 15.50
C GLY A 168 -10.43 2.34 16.55
N HIS A 169 -9.28 1.86 16.13
CA HIS A 169 -8.09 1.80 16.97
C HIS A 169 -7.30 3.13 16.95
N GLY A 170 -6.20 3.21 17.69
CA GLY A 170 -5.51 4.48 17.94
C GLY A 170 -5.09 5.26 16.70
N GLN A 171 -4.71 4.61 15.58
CA GLN A 171 -4.37 5.33 14.34
C GLN A 171 -5.60 6.01 13.72
N HIS A 172 -6.77 5.37 13.75
CA HIS A 172 -8.04 6.01 13.35
C HIS A 172 -8.37 7.21 14.22
N GLN A 173 -8.27 7.05 15.54
CA GLN A 173 -8.53 8.12 16.50
C GLN A 173 -7.56 9.29 16.30
N ALA A 174 -6.26 9.01 16.09
CA ALA A 174 -5.26 10.02 15.82
C ALA A 174 -5.54 10.79 14.52
N SER A 175 -5.94 10.10 13.44
CA SER A 175 -6.39 10.72 12.19
C SER A 175 -7.54 11.70 12.45
N GLY A 176 -8.56 11.26 13.22
CA GLY A 176 -9.72 12.07 13.57
C GLY A 176 -9.37 13.33 14.38
N ILE A 177 -8.39 13.23 15.30
CA ILE A 177 -7.93 14.36 16.14
C ILE A 177 -7.05 15.33 15.32
N LEU A 178 -6.18 14.80 14.45
CA LEU A 178 -5.24 15.62 13.69
C LEU A 178 -5.94 16.40 12.55
N THR A 179 -7.06 15.91 12.02
CA THR A 179 -7.74 16.54 10.88
C THR A 179 -8.15 18.00 11.14
N PRO A 180 -8.93 18.36 12.18
CA PRO A 180 -9.28 19.76 12.45
C PRO A 180 -8.06 20.62 12.81
N ARG A 181 -7.05 20.06 13.45
CA ARG A 181 -5.80 20.74 13.73
C ARG A 181 -5.05 21.09 12.43
N ALA A 182 -4.93 20.14 11.50
CA ALA A 182 -4.28 20.36 10.21
C ALA A 182 -5.01 21.45 9.38
N VAL A 183 -6.35 21.48 9.43
CA VAL A 183 -7.14 22.53 8.78
C VAL A 183 -6.82 23.92 9.37
N ALA A 184 -6.75 24.03 10.68
CA ALA A 184 -6.42 25.30 11.34
C ALA A 184 -4.98 25.75 11.00
N GLU A 185 -4.01 24.85 11.07
CA GLU A 185 -2.60 25.13 10.80
C GLU A 185 -2.32 25.38 9.29
N ALA A 186 -3.10 24.81 8.38
CA ALA A 186 -2.99 25.10 6.95
C ALA A 186 -3.30 26.58 6.62
N ALA A 187 -4.17 27.21 7.37
CA ALA A 187 -4.51 28.64 7.23
C ALA A 187 -3.52 29.58 7.92
N ASP A 188 -2.72 29.08 8.86
CA ASP A 188 -1.76 29.87 9.63
C ASP A 188 -0.41 29.94 8.89
N PRO A 189 0.05 31.14 8.45
CA PRO A 189 1.34 31.29 7.80
C PRO A 189 2.54 31.04 8.75
N SER A 190 2.34 31.03 10.06
CA SER A 190 3.41 30.73 11.03
C SER A 190 3.60 29.22 11.26
N ALA A 191 2.63 28.39 10.90
CA ALA A 191 2.72 26.95 10.96
C ALA A 191 3.44 26.40 9.71
N PHE A 192 4.43 25.54 9.89
CA PHE A 192 5.23 24.93 8.81
C PHE A 192 5.73 25.95 7.76
N PRO A 193 6.52 26.95 8.17
CA PRO A 193 6.95 28.04 7.27
C PRO A 193 7.87 27.55 6.12
N GLU A 194 8.54 26.41 6.29
CA GLU A 194 9.32 25.76 5.24
C GLU A 194 8.47 25.39 4.02
N GLN A 195 7.19 25.03 4.20
CA GLN A 195 6.28 24.75 3.11
C GLN A 195 6.00 26.01 2.27
N LEU A 196 5.93 27.17 2.91
CA LEU A 196 5.77 28.45 2.21
C LEU A 196 7.02 28.80 1.41
N SER A 197 8.22 28.54 1.96
CA SER A 197 9.48 28.73 1.25
C SER A 197 9.62 27.82 0.02
N GLN A 198 8.90 26.70 0.00
CA GLN A 198 8.80 25.77 -1.14
C GLN A 198 7.71 26.17 -2.16
N GLY A 199 7.07 27.33 -1.98
CA GLY A 199 6.10 27.90 -2.94
C GLY A 199 4.64 27.57 -2.65
N LEU A 200 4.33 26.91 -1.52
CA LEU A 200 2.95 26.75 -1.08
C LEU A 200 2.43 28.06 -0.46
N SER A 201 1.13 28.19 -0.36
CA SER A 201 0.46 29.34 0.28
C SER A 201 -0.49 28.87 1.36
N PRO A 202 -0.71 29.66 2.43
CA PRO A 202 -1.71 29.36 3.42
C PRO A 202 -3.07 29.16 2.75
N TRP A 203 -3.84 28.20 3.25
CA TRP A 203 -5.17 27.92 2.69
C TRP A 203 -6.23 27.77 3.78
N LYS A 204 -7.32 28.53 3.66
CA LYS A 204 -8.45 28.49 4.58
C LYS A 204 -9.55 27.60 3.99
N VAL A 205 -9.81 26.47 4.63
CA VAL A 205 -10.92 25.56 4.32
C VAL A 205 -12.24 26.22 4.73
N SER A 206 -13.28 26.08 3.91
CA SER A 206 -14.60 26.67 4.20
C SER A 206 -15.43 25.84 5.16
N TYR A 207 -15.40 24.50 5.00
CA TYR A 207 -16.19 23.57 5.82
C TYR A 207 -15.37 22.36 6.25
N VAL A 208 -15.50 21.99 7.53
CA VAL A 208 -14.98 20.72 8.07
C VAL A 208 -16.18 19.87 8.47
N LEU A 209 -16.23 18.66 7.93
CA LEU A 209 -17.34 17.72 8.11
C LEU A 209 -16.85 16.44 8.75
N ASP A 210 -17.58 15.94 9.73
CA ASP A 210 -17.39 14.60 10.27
C ASP A 210 -18.26 13.58 9.53
N LEU A 211 -17.67 12.44 9.21
CA LEU A 211 -18.41 11.29 8.72
C LEU A 211 -19.07 10.56 9.90
N ARG A 212 -20.38 10.34 9.83
CA ARG A 212 -21.17 9.60 10.82
C ARG A 212 -21.96 8.47 10.15
N ARG A 213 -22.10 7.33 10.87
CA ARG A 213 -22.83 6.15 10.37
C ARG A 213 -24.23 6.01 11.00
N ALA A 214 -24.53 6.74 12.07
CA ALA A 214 -25.85 6.76 12.72
C ALA A 214 -26.43 8.16 12.68
N ASN A 215 -27.76 8.25 12.69
CA ASN A 215 -28.48 9.54 12.71
C ASN A 215 -28.45 10.15 14.13
N GLU A 216 -27.26 10.39 14.65
CA GLU A 216 -27.02 10.99 15.97
C GLU A 216 -27.15 12.53 15.96
N SER A 217 -27.14 13.12 14.79
CA SER A 217 -27.22 14.59 14.60
C SER A 217 -27.84 14.93 13.25
N PRO A 218 -28.43 16.11 13.10
CA PRO A 218 -28.96 16.57 11.85
C PRO A 218 -27.81 16.90 10.86
N GLY A 219 -27.41 15.92 10.08
CA GLY A 219 -26.40 16.03 9.02
C GLY A 219 -27.00 15.82 7.64
N PHE A 220 -26.18 16.07 6.62
CA PHE A 220 -26.50 15.75 5.24
C PHE A 220 -26.43 14.24 5.05
N ARG A 221 -27.59 13.61 4.74
CA ARG A 221 -27.63 12.19 4.42
C ARG A 221 -27.06 11.96 3.02
N VAL A 222 -26.03 11.13 2.92
CA VAL A 222 -25.44 10.73 1.65
C VAL A 222 -26.41 9.83 0.90
N PRO A 223 -26.82 10.16 -0.35
CA PRO A 223 -27.77 9.35 -1.12
C PRO A 223 -27.07 8.18 -1.86
N GLY A 224 -26.34 7.35 -1.11
CA GLY A 224 -25.54 6.26 -1.69
C GLY A 224 -26.34 5.22 -2.48
N GLU A 225 -27.64 5.09 -2.20
CA GLU A 225 -28.56 4.18 -2.93
C GLU A 225 -29.10 4.79 -4.24
N GLN A 226 -28.88 6.09 -4.47
CA GLN A 226 -29.29 6.75 -5.69
C GLN A 226 -28.54 6.16 -6.89
N ILE A 227 -29.30 5.84 -7.93
CA ILE A 227 -28.74 5.34 -9.19
C ILE A 227 -28.31 6.55 -10.03
N SER A 228 -27.06 6.57 -10.45
CA SER A 228 -26.56 7.54 -11.41
C SER A 228 -27.22 7.28 -12.77
N ALA A 229 -27.89 8.32 -13.33
CA ALA A 229 -28.47 8.21 -14.66
C ALA A 229 -27.43 8.00 -15.76
N LEU A 230 -26.21 8.52 -15.55
CA LEU A 230 -25.10 8.39 -16.49
C LEU A 230 -24.46 7.00 -16.46
N TRP A 231 -24.26 6.43 -15.25
CA TRP A 231 -23.55 5.18 -15.05
C TRP A 231 -24.45 3.94 -14.89
N GLY A 232 -25.75 4.12 -14.66
CA GLY A 232 -26.73 3.04 -14.52
C GLY A 232 -26.56 2.17 -13.27
N LYS A 233 -25.78 2.63 -12.28
CA LYS A 233 -25.55 1.95 -11.00
C LYS A 233 -25.60 2.92 -9.84
N SER A 234 -25.81 2.42 -8.62
CA SER A 234 -25.84 3.27 -7.42
C SER A 234 -24.41 3.64 -6.98
N TYR A 235 -24.28 4.72 -6.20
CA TYR A 235 -22.99 5.10 -5.64
C TYR A 235 -22.46 4.06 -4.64
N ASN A 236 -23.35 3.37 -3.93
CA ASN A 236 -22.97 2.22 -3.10
C ASN A 236 -22.49 1.02 -3.93
N ASP A 237 -22.93 0.86 -5.19
CA ASP A 237 -22.41 -0.17 -6.10
C ASP A 237 -20.98 0.15 -6.50
N PHE A 238 -20.65 1.39 -6.82
CA PHE A 238 -19.27 1.82 -7.01
C PHE A 238 -18.40 1.48 -5.78
N GLY A 239 -18.89 1.80 -4.57
CA GLY A 239 -18.20 1.49 -3.33
C GLY A 239 -17.95 -0.02 -3.13
N ARG A 240 -18.94 -0.87 -3.48
CA ARG A 240 -18.75 -2.33 -3.44
C ARG A 240 -17.72 -2.83 -4.45
N GLU A 241 -17.71 -2.27 -5.65
CA GLU A 241 -16.71 -2.59 -6.67
C GLU A 241 -15.31 -2.18 -6.22
N SER A 242 -15.18 -1.02 -5.57
CA SER A 242 -13.89 -0.52 -5.04
C SER A 242 -13.30 -1.45 -3.98
N LEU A 243 -14.12 -2.05 -3.12
CA LEU A 243 -13.66 -2.99 -2.10
C LEU A 243 -12.97 -4.24 -2.70
N VAL A 244 -13.34 -4.63 -3.92
CA VAL A 244 -12.73 -5.80 -4.59
C VAL A 244 -11.23 -5.59 -4.87
N PHE A 245 -10.78 -4.35 -4.95
CA PHE A 245 -9.37 -4.03 -5.17
C PHE A 245 -8.50 -4.24 -3.93
N HIS A 246 -9.05 -4.16 -2.70
CA HIS A 246 -8.31 -4.37 -1.45
C HIS A 246 -8.12 -5.87 -1.13
N ARG A 247 -7.51 -6.58 -2.06
CA ARG A 247 -7.36 -8.04 -2.00
C ARG A 247 -6.48 -8.48 -0.82
N SER A 248 -5.39 -7.75 -0.58
CA SER A 248 -4.45 -8.05 0.50
C SER A 248 -5.11 -7.99 1.89
N GLN A 249 -6.22 -7.26 2.05
CA GLN A 249 -6.93 -7.10 3.32
C GLN A 249 -8.09 -8.09 3.50
N GLY A 250 -8.38 -8.90 2.48
CA GLY A 250 -9.47 -9.87 2.53
C GLY A 250 -10.85 -9.25 2.69
N VAL A 251 -11.01 -7.94 2.41
CA VAL A 251 -12.27 -7.21 2.61
C VAL A 251 -13.37 -7.61 1.63
N THR A 252 -13.05 -8.39 0.60
CA THR A 252 -14.03 -8.95 -0.34
C THR A 252 -15.13 -9.75 0.36
N MET A 253 -14.85 -10.35 1.52
CA MET A 253 -15.85 -11.04 2.34
C MET A 253 -16.94 -10.09 2.87
N PHE A 254 -16.68 -8.79 2.96
CA PHE A 254 -17.62 -7.80 3.42
C PHE A 254 -18.52 -7.23 2.32
N VAL A 255 -18.27 -7.57 1.04
CA VAL A 255 -19.06 -7.05 -0.11
C VAL A 255 -20.57 -7.28 0.06
N GLY A 256 -20.97 -8.38 0.69
CA GLY A 256 -22.37 -8.67 1.03
C GLY A 256 -22.82 -8.18 2.42
N SER A 257 -21.96 -7.55 3.19
CA SER A 257 -22.23 -7.16 4.57
C SER A 257 -23.31 -6.08 4.67
N PRO A 258 -24.24 -6.18 5.64
CA PRO A 258 -25.16 -5.10 5.97
C PRO A 258 -24.47 -3.77 6.35
N PHE A 259 -23.24 -3.84 6.86
CA PHE A 259 -22.43 -2.69 7.22
C PHE A 259 -22.22 -1.71 6.06
N LEU A 260 -22.01 -2.22 4.82
CA LEU A 260 -21.87 -1.41 3.61
C LEU A 260 -23.17 -0.73 3.16
N ARG A 261 -24.31 -1.08 3.76
CA ARG A 261 -25.62 -0.49 3.46
C ARG A 261 -26.08 0.49 4.55
N MET A 262 -25.27 0.68 5.60
CA MET A 262 -25.61 1.64 6.64
C MET A 262 -25.61 3.06 6.07
N PRO A 263 -26.62 3.87 6.37
CA PRO A 263 -26.66 5.26 5.94
C PRO A 263 -25.45 6.03 6.46
N LEU A 264 -24.86 6.85 5.60
CA LEU A 264 -23.78 7.77 5.92
C LEU A 264 -24.34 9.19 6.02
N TYR A 265 -23.79 9.96 6.96
CA TYR A 265 -24.15 11.35 7.20
C TYR A 265 -22.89 12.20 7.27
N LEU A 266 -22.95 13.39 6.68
CA LEU A 266 -21.95 14.44 6.84
C LEU A 266 -22.48 15.47 7.83
N VAL A 267 -21.75 15.67 8.90
CA VAL A 267 -22.13 16.58 9.99
C VAL A 267 -21.08 17.68 10.08
N LEU A 268 -21.54 18.94 10.13
CA LEU A 268 -20.64 20.08 10.29
C LEU A 268 -19.97 20.03 11.67
N GLU A 269 -18.63 20.08 11.72
CA GLU A 269 -17.86 19.88 12.95
C GLU A 269 -18.09 21.02 13.95
N ASN A 270 -18.10 22.27 13.46
CA ASN A 270 -18.27 23.47 14.30
C ASN A 270 -19.35 24.41 13.72
N PRO A 271 -20.64 24.06 13.83
CA PRO A 271 -21.70 24.91 13.31
C PRO A 271 -21.77 26.24 14.09
N THR A 272 -22.00 27.34 13.39
CA THR A 272 -22.14 28.66 14.01
C THR A 272 -23.43 28.77 14.82
N ASN A 273 -24.41 27.91 14.54
CA ASN A 273 -25.67 27.77 15.27
C ASN A 273 -26.28 26.38 15.00
N ASP A 274 -27.24 25.95 15.86
CA ASP A 274 -27.85 24.62 15.78
C ASP A 274 -28.67 24.36 14.50
N GLN A 275 -28.92 25.36 13.67
CA GLN A 275 -29.68 25.27 12.42
C GLN A 275 -28.77 25.22 11.19
N GLU A 276 -27.49 25.49 11.35
CA GLU A 276 -26.54 25.43 10.24
C GLU A 276 -26.38 24.00 9.70
N ARG A 277 -26.59 23.82 8.42
CA ARG A 277 -26.54 22.54 7.73
C ARG A 277 -25.73 22.69 6.46
N ILE A 278 -25.04 21.61 6.09
CA ILE A 278 -24.45 21.46 4.76
C ILE A 278 -25.45 20.81 3.82
N GLY A 279 -25.47 21.24 2.58
CA GLY A 279 -26.29 20.68 1.50
C GLY A 279 -25.46 20.40 0.25
N SER A 280 -26.08 19.86 -0.79
CA SER A 280 -25.40 19.58 -2.06
C SER A 280 -24.85 20.86 -2.74
N GLU A 281 -25.48 22.01 -2.52
CA GLU A 281 -25.05 23.32 -3.05
C GLU A 281 -23.68 23.76 -2.53
N GLN A 282 -23.32 23.45 -1.28
CA GLN A 282 -21.99 23.72 -0.75
C GLN A 282 -20.95 22.67 -1.22
N LEU A 283 -21.41 21.48 -1.58
CA LEU A 283 -20.58 20.38 -2.04
C LEU A 283 -20.35 20.37 -3.55
N ALA A 284 -21.12 21.17 -4.33
CA ALA A 284 -21.03 21.25 -5.78
C ALA A 284 -21.25 22.68 -6.28
N GLN A 285 -20.31 23.58 -5.99
CA GLN A 285 -20.32 24.96 -6.46
C GLN A 285 -19.85 25.03 -7.91
N ASP A 286 -20.49 25.89 -8.71
CA ASP A 286 -20.19 26.08 -10.13
C ASP A 286 -19.11 27.16 -10.37
N LEU A 287 -18.76 27.39 -11.66
CA LEU A 287 -17.77 28.39 -12.07
C LEU A 287 -18.07 29.81 -11.57
N ARG A 288 -19.37 30.17 -11.39
CA ARG A 288 -19.77 31.50 -10.91
C ARG A 288 -19.28 31.78 -9.50
N SER A 289 -19.14 30.73 -8.69
CA SER A 289 -18.68 30.83 -7.29
C SER A 289 -17.21 31.22 -7.13
N LEU A 290 -16.41 31.20 -8.22
CA LEU A 290 -14.99 31.60 -8.20
C LEU A 290 -14.82 33.10 -7.88
N VAL A 291 -15.83 33.89 -8.07
CA VAL A 291 -15.79 35.33 -7.78
C VAL A 291 -17.07 35.78 -7.03
N PRO A 292 -16.98 36.84 -6.21
CA PRO A 292 -18.17 37.41 -5.57
C PRO A 292 -19.20 37.93 -6.59
N ASP A 293 -20.47 37.94 -6.18
CA ASP A 293 -21.54 38.51 -6.98
C ASP A 293 -21.24 39.95 -7.36
N GLY A 294 -21.50 40.29 -8.66
CA GLY A 294 -21.23 41.60 -9.21
C GLY A 294 -19.78 41.84 -9.61
N SER A 295 -18.93 40.84 -9.52
CA SER A 295 -17.55 40.91 -10.03
C SER A 295 -17.53 41.10 -11.56
N PRO A 296 -16.59 41.92 -12.09
CA PRO A 296 -16.42 42.07 -13.55
C PRO A 296 -16.17 40.76 -14.32
N ALA A 297 -15.59 39.76 -13.69
CA ALA A 297 -15.32 38.42 -14.24
C ALA A 297 -16.57 37.52 -14.30
N GLN A 298 -17.61 37.81 -13.52
CA GLN A 298 -18.79 36.93 -13.37
C GLN A 298 -19.53 36.67 -14.70
N PRO A 299 -19.76 37.65 -15.60
CA PRO A 299 -20.42 37.38 -16.88
C PRO A 299 -19.67 36.39 -17.77
N ASP A 300 -18.33 36.44 -17.79
CA ASP A 300 -17.51 35.51 -18.57
C ASP A 300 -17.52 34.09 -17.98
N LEU A 301 -17.54 33.95 -16.65
CA LEU A 301 -17.69 32.67 -15.99
C LEU A 301 -19.08 32.06 -16.24
N VAL A 302 -20.14 32.86 -16.20
CA VAL A 302 -21.51 32.43 -16.57
C VAL A 302 -21.56 31.95 -18.01
N LYS A 303 -20.92 32.68 -18.94
CA LYS A 303 -20.86 32.29 -20.35
C LYS A 303 -20.10 30.97 -20.54
N ALA A 304 -18.97 30.79 -19.84
CA ALA A 304 -18.20 29.55 -19.91
C ALA A 304 -19.05 28.36 -19.38
N ASP A 305 -19.74 28.51 -18.25
CA ASP A 305 -20.64 27.46 -17.72
C ASP A 305 -21.78 27.14 -18.70
N GLN A 306 -22.38 28.15 -19.36
CA GLN A 306 -23.41 27.94 -20.38
C GLN A 306 -22.87 27.17 -21.58
N SER A 307 -21.67 27.49 -22.05
CA SER A 307 -21.02 26.75 -23.16
C SER A 307 -20.79 25.28 -22.77
N LEU A 308 -20.30 25.00 -21.58
CA LEU A 308 -20.15 23.62 -21.07
C LEU A 308 -21.49 22.90 -20.95
N ALA A 309 -22.57 23.59 -20.55
CA ALA A 309 -23.91 23.01 -20.53
C ALA A 309 -24.39 22.61 -21.93
N LEU A 310 -24.16 23.47 -22.95
CA LEU A 310 -24.44 23.12 -24.34
C LEU A 310 -23.59 21.96 -24.85
N ALA A 311 -22.31 21.93 -24.49
CA ALA A 311 -21.40 20.85 -24.83
C ALA A 311 -21.89 19.50 -24.27
N ARG A 312 -22.39 19.50 -23.04
CA ARG A 312 -22.99 18.29 -22.41
C ARG A 312 -24.20 17.79 -23.19
N GLU A 313 -25.11 18.67 -23.54
CA GLU A 313 -26.29 18.29 -24.36
C GLU A 313 -25.88 17.77 -25.75
N ALA A 314 -24.92 18.42 -26.40
CA ALA A 314 -24.37 17.94 -27.67
C ALA A 314 -23.75 16.56 -27.55
N ALA A 315 -22.96 16.31 -26.49
CA ALA A 315 -22.34 15.00 -26.20
C ALA A 315 -23.40 13.91 -25.99
N LEU A 316 -24.47 14.17 -25.22
CA LEU A 316 -25.58 13.23 -25.02
C LEU A 316 -26.31 12.90 -26.33
N HIS A 317 -26.30 13.80 -27.31
CA HIS A 317 -26.85 13.58 -28.65
C HIS A 317 -25.81 13.01 -29.64
N LEU A 318 -24.58 12.71 -29.16
CA LEU A 318 -23.44 12.26 -29.96
C LEU A 318 -23.01 13.25 -31.05
N ASP A 319 -23.34 14.55 -30.90
CA ASP A 319 -22.87 15.65 -31.75
C ASP A 319 -21.52 16.16 -31.25
N TRP A 320 -20.48 15.38 -31.57
CA TRP A 320 -19.13 15.63 -31.07
C TRP A 320 -18.50 16.91 -31.61
N PRO A 321 -18.72 17.31 -32.91
CA PRO A 321 -18.27 18.61 -33.39
C PRO A 321 -18.82 19.79 -32.62
N ALA A 322 -20.12 19.77 -32.28
CA ALA A 322 -20.72 20.80 -31.46
C ALA A 322 -20.21 20.75 -30.01
N ALA A 323 -20.12 19.57 -29.42
CA ALA A 323 -19.58 19.40 -28.05
C ALA A 323 -18.16 19.97 -27.94
N ALA A 324 -17.27 19.57 -28.83
CA ALA A 324 -15.88 20.01 -28.81
C ALA A 324 -15.74 21.53 -29.03
N LYS A 325 -16.55 22.08 -29.93
CA LYS A 325 -16.59 23.53 -30.14
C LYS A 325 -17.03 24.29 -28.89
N ASP A 326 -18.11 23.87 -28.26
CA ASP A 326 -18.64 24.54 -27.08
C ASP A 326 -17.70 24.43 -25.88
N ILE A 327 -16.97 23.29 -25.72
CA ILE A 327 -15.90 23.14 -24.73
C ILE A 327 -14.75 24.11 -25.02
N ALA A 328 -14.32 24.22 -26.28
CA ALA A 328 -13.25 25.13 -26.69
C ALA A 328 -13.64 26.62 -26.51
N ASP A 329 -14.91 26.96 -26.73
CA ASP A 329 -15.44 28.31 -26.47
C ASP A 329 -15.38 28.63 -24.96
N ALA A 330 -15.73 27.69 -24.10
CA ALA A 330 -15.58 27.83 -22.63
C ALA A 330 -14.12 28.01 -22.24
N GLY A 331 -13.23 27.17 -22.77
CA GLY A 331 -11.78 27.23 -22.53
C GLY A 331 -11.17 28.58 -22.95
N SER A 332 -11.61 29.12 -24.07
CA SER A 332 -11.18 30.44 -24.56
C SER A 332 -11.58 31.56 -23.60
N GLY A 333 -12.80 31.51 -23.07
CA GLY A 333 -13.28 32.46 -22.05
C GLY A 333 -12.45 32.39 -20.76
N ILE A 334 -12.22 31.19 -20.22
CA ILE A 334 -11.40 30.98 -19.03
C ILE A 334 -9.94 31.43 -19.25
N ALA A 335 -9.35 31.12 -20.40
CA ALA A 335 -7.99 31.56 -20.77
C ALA A 335 -7.87 33.10 -20.86
N ALA A 336 -8.90 33.78 -21.38
CA ALA A 336 -8.95 35.24 -21.43
C ALA A 336 -9.01 35.85 -20.03
N LEU A 337 -9.85 35.30 -19.13
CA LEU A 337 -9.90 35.71 -17.71
C LEU A 337 -8.58 35.46 -16.98
N GLN A 338 -7.91 34.34 -17.25
CA GLN A 338 -6.61 34.00 -16.66
C GLN A 338 -5.54 35.05 -17.05
N LYS A 339 -5.52 35.53 -18.30
CA LYS A 339 -4.59 36.59 -18.73
C LYS A 339 -4.85 37.92 -18.02
N GLN A 340 -6.10 38.21 -17.66
CA GLN A 340 -6.47 39.42 -16.92
C GLN A 340 -6.08 39.38 -15.43
N ASN A 341 -5.88 38.16 -14.89
CA ASN A 341 -5.53 37.92 -13.50
C ASN A 341 -4.17 37.24 -13.41
N PRO A 342 -3.05 37.93 -13.60
CA PRO A 342 -1.73 37.32 -13.70
C PRO A 342 -1.26 36.77 -12.34
N PRO A 343 -0.39 35.73 -12.32
CA PRO A 343 0.12 35.12 -11.10
C PRO A 343 1.07 36.06 -10.32
N THR A 344 1.45 37.19 -10.91
CA THR A 344 2.25 38.27 -10.29
C THR A 344 1.42 39.39 -9.67
N GLY A 345 0.10 39.29 -9.73
CA GLY A 345 -0.83 40.28 -9.22
C GLY A 345 -1.03 40.27 -7.69
N THR A 346 -2.12 40.83 -7.23
CA THR A 346 -2.58 40.79 -5.84
C THR A 346 -2.87 39.36 -5.39
N ASP A 347 -3.05 39.12 -4.09
CA ASP A 347 -3.42 37.80 -3.55
C ASP A 347 -4.72 37.29 -4.15
N THR A 348 -5.71 38.18 -4.34
CA THR A 348 -6.99 37.84 -4.97
C THR A 348 -6.79 37.42 -6.44
N GLU A 349 -6.00 38.16 -7.21
CA GLU A 349 -5.70 37.82 -8.61
C GLU A 349 -4.91 36.55 -8.71
N ARG A 350 -3.92 36.31 -7.84
CA ARG A 350 -3.15 35.05 -7.79
C ARG A 350 -4.03 33.85 -7.48
N ASN A 351 -4.93 33.99 -6.50
CA ASN A 351 -5.85 32.93 -6.15
C ASN A 351 -6.84 32.65 -7.29
N LEU A 352 -7.43 33.70 -7.89
CA LEU A 352 -8.32 33.51 -9.03
C LEU A 352 -7.57 32.91 -10.23
N ASN A 353 -6.32 33.34 -10.51
CA ASN A 353 -5.50 32.74 -11.56
C ASN A 353 -5.29 31.22 -11.34
N TRP A 354 -5.02 30.81 -10.09
CA TRP A 354 -4.85 29.41 -9.72
C TRP A 354 -6.15 28.62 -9.96
N GLU A 355 -7.31 29.16 -9.55
CA GLU A 355 -8.62 28.54 -9.79
C GLU A 355 -8.95 28.40 -11.28
N LEU A 356 -8.69 29.44 -12.06
CA LEU A 356 -8.88 29.44 -13.53
C LEU A 356 -7.95 28.43 -14.22
N ALA A 357 -6.70 28.27 -13.73
CA ALA A 357 -5.79 27.24 -14.23
C ALA A 357 -6.35 25.83 -14.00
N ARG A 358 -6.89 25.56 -12.81
CA ARG A 358 -7.54 24.29 -12.49
C ARG A 358 -8.79 24.03 -13.33
N ALA A 359 -9.63 25.04 -13.52
CA ALA A 359 -10.79 24.94 -14.42
C ALA A 359 -10.35 24.62 -15.84
N ARG A 360 -9.29 25.28 -16.33
CA ARG A 360 -8.72 25.03 -17.65
C ARG A 360 -8.22 23.60 -17.83
N GLU A 361 -7.47 23.06 -16.86
CA GLU A 361 -6.99 21.67 -16.92
C GLU A 361 -8.15 20.67 -17.10
N ARG A 362 -9.30 20.91 -16.45
CA ARG A 362 -10.49 20.05 -16.61
C ARG A 362 -11.16 20.23 -17.97
N ILE A 363 -11.24 21.47 -18.44
CA ILE A 363 -11.76 21.79 -19.79
C ILE A 363 -10.87 21.14 -20.86
N ASP A 364 -9.55 21.23 -20.73
CA ASP A 364 -8.59 20.62 -21.64
C ASP A 364 -8.78 19.09 -21.70
N ARG A 365 -9.01 18.46 -20.54
CA ARG A 365 -9.33 17.03 -20.46
C ARG A 365 -10.66 16.70 -21.12
N ALA A 366 -11.73 17.42 -20.80
CA ALA A 366 -13.04 17.21 -21.41
C ALA A 366 -12.98 17.38 -22.94
N LEU A 367 -12.18 18.34 -23.44
CA LEU A 367 -11.97 18.57 -24.85
C LEU A 367 -11.21 17.41 -25.51
N ALA A 368 -10.14 16.92 -24.90
CA ALA A 368 -9.41 15.74 -25.38
C ALA A 368 -10.34 14.51 -25.46
N ASP A 369 -11.19 14.32 -24.44
CA ASP A 369 -12.17 13.24 -24.38
C ASP A 369 -13.24 13.37 -25.47
N ALA A 370 -13.82 14.55 -25.68
CA ALA A 370 -14.80 14.81 -26.73
C ALA A 370 -14.21 14.63 -28.14
N ALA A 371 -12.95 15.02 -28.33
CA ALA A 371 -12.21 14.84 -29.58
C ALA A 371 -11.72 13.38 -29.76
N ALA A 372 -11.84 12.52 -28.75
CA ALA A 372 -11.19 11.22 -28.65
C ALA A 372 -9.71 11.30 -29.03
N LEU A 373 -9.04 12.36 -28.57
CA LEU A 373 -7.60 12.50 -28.73
C LEU A 373 -6.85 11.70 -27.70
N HIS A 374 -6.35 10.55 -28.13
CA HIS A 374 -5.59 9.63 -27.29
C HIS A 374 -4.15 9.58 -27.75
N LEU A 375 -3.23 9.93 -26.87
CA LEU A 375 -1.80 9.76 -27.04
C LEU A 375 -1.37 8.45 -26.37
N ASP A 376 -0.62 7.62 -27.11
CA ASP A 376 0.02 6.40 -26.62
C ASP A 376 1.54 6.56 -26.72
N ALA A 377 2.26 6.13 -25.69
CA ALA A 377 3.72 6.24 -25.64
C ALA A 377 4.33 5.00 -25.02
N ARG A 378 5.08 4.24 -25.82
CA ARG A 378 5.60 2.92 -25.44
C ARG A 378 7.11 2.84 -25.57
N ALA A 379 7.76 2.38 -24.52
CA ALA A 379 9.17 2.03 -24.55
C ALA A 379 9.39 0.55 -24.92
N ASP A 380 10.51 0.25 -25.56
CA ASP A 380 10.93 -1.09 -25.92
C ASP A 380 11.24 -1.96 -24.68
N ARG A 381 11.48 -1.32 -23.51
CA ARG A 381 11.74 -1.96 -22.21
C ARG A 381 11.34 -1.05 -21.06
N ASN A 382 11.15 -1.59 -19.86
CA ASN A 382 10.86 -0.82 -18.65
C ASN A 382 12.08 -0.65 -17.73
N GLU A 383 13.01 -1.63 -17.72
CA GLU A 383 14.24 -1.58 -16.92
C GLU A 383 15.31 -0.84 -17.73
N LEU A 384 15.72 0.31 -17.23
CA LEU A 384 16.66 1.20 -17.89
C LEU A 384 17.99 1.21 -17.12
N VAL A 385 19.10 1.13 -17.82
CA VAL A 385 20.43 1.12 -17.21
C VAL A 385 21.20 2.39 -17.62
N ALA A 386 21.91 2.99 -16.65
CA ALA A 386 22.76 4.14 -16.91
C ALA A 386 23.82 3.85 -17.98
N GLY A 387 24.07 4.78 -18.89
CA GLY A 387 24.98 4.63 -20.03
C GLY A 387 24.38 3.97 -21.26
N GLU A 388 23.14 3.49 -21.20
CA GLU A 388 22.46 2.87 -22.35
C GLU A 388 21.46 3.82 -23.03
N SER A 389 20.86 3.33 -24.10
CA SER A 389 19.78 4.02 -24.79
C SER A 389 18.65 3.06 -25.09
N PHE A 390 17.41 3.60 -25.10
CA PHE A 390 16.19 2.86 -25.39
C PHE A 390 15.34 3.62 -26.40
N GLN A 391 14.38 2.91 -26.99
CA GLN A 391 13.46 3.47 -27.96
C GLN A 391 12.09 3.74 -27.33
N VAL A 392 11.49 4.86 -27.70
CA VAL A 392 10.10 5.21 -27.37
C VAL A 392 9.35 5.46 -28.66
N ASP A 393 8.26 4.74 -28.84
CA ASP A 393 7.33 4.94 -29.95
C ASP A 393 6.08 5.63 -29.42
N THR A 394 5.66 6.71 -30.08
CA THR A 394 4.43 7.42 -29.78
C THR A 394 3.47 7.34 -30.95
N SER A 395 2.18 7.24 -30.64
CA SER A 395 1.11 7.36 -31.62
C SER A 395 -0.10 8.03 -31.01
N TRP A 396 -0.92 8.65 -31.81
CA TRP A 396 -2.16 9.24 -31.37
C TRP A 396 -3.31 8.98 -32.34
N THR A 397 -4.50 8.97 -31.76
CA THR A 397 -5.75 8.81 -32.49
C THR A 397 -6.69 9.95 -32.16
N LEU A 398 -7.59 10.28 -33.03
CA LEU A 398 -8.64 11.28 -32.82
C LEU A 398 -9.92 10.90 -33.58
N ARG A 399 -11.02 11.52 -33.20
CA ARG A 399 -12.29 11.42 -33.89
C ARG A 399 -12.24 12.16 -35.22
N LYS A 400 -12.69 11.51 -36.30
CA LYS A 400 -12.57 12.06 -37.66
C LYS A 400 -13.53 13.22 -37.97
N ASP A 401 -14.64 13.31 -37.23
CA ASP A 401 -15.68 14.32 -37.41
C ASP A 401 -15.45 15.60 -36.59
N VAL A 402 -14.43 15.61 -35.74
CA VAL A 402 -14.01 16.80 -34.97
C VAL A 402 -12.77 17.40 -35.62
N ASP A 403 -12.82 18.68 -35.94
CA ASP A 403 -11.72 19.41 -36.61
C ASP A 403 -10.67 19.83 -35.55
N VAL A 404 -9.65 18.97 -35.35
CA VAL A 404 -8.56 19.18 -34.40
C VAL A 404 -7.25 19.30 -35.17
N THR A 405 -6.52 20.35 -34.94
CA THR A 405 -5.12 20.47 -35.38
C THR A 405 -4.23 19.89 -34.26
N VAL A 406 -3.44 18.88 -34.60
CA VAL A 406 -2.52 18.21 -33.64
C VAL A 406 -1.08 18.48 -34.05
N GLY A 407 -0.25 18.92 -33.10
CA GLY A 407 1.17 19.15 -33.28
C GLY A 407 1.99 17.84 -33.25
N ALA A 408 3.29 18.00 -33.40
CA ALA A 408 4.22 16.88 -33.30
C ALA A 408 4.33 16.41 -31.84
N ALA A 409 4.40 15.09 -31.63
CA ALA A 409 4.69 14.53 -30.30
C ALA A 409 6.11 14.93 -29.84
N THR A 410 6.23 15.20 -28.56
CA THR A 410 7.51 15.50 -27.89
C THR A 410 7.65 14.65 -26.63
N LEU A 411 8.88 14.49 -26.15
CA LEU A 411 9.14 13.75 -24.90
C LEU A 411 9.79 14.67 -23.87
N ALA A 412 9.27 14.63 -22.64
CA ALA A 412 9.89 15.20 -21.47
C ALA A 412 10.60 14.09 -20.68
N ALA A 413 11.94 14.17 -20.60
CA ALA A 413 12.81 13.26 -19.87
C ALA A 413 13.63 14.05 -18.83
N PRO A 414 14.36 13.40 -17.91
CA PRO A 414 15.30 14.09 -17.00
C PRO A 414 16.26 14.98 -17.79
N PRO A 415 16.63 16.18 -17.28
CA PRO A 415 17.35 17.20 -18.07
C PRO A 415 18.70 16.75 -18.65
N GLU A 416 19.37 15.79 -18.00
CA GLU A 416 20.65 15.26 -18.45
C GLU A 416 20.51 14.20 -19.56
N TRP A 417 19.30 13.68 -19.82
CA TRP A 417 19.06 12.66 -20.83
C TRP A 417 18.91 13.29 -22.21
N SER A 418 19.53 12.70 -23.21
CA SER A 418 19.40 13.22 -24.58
C SER A 418 18.26 12.52 -25.32
N VAL A 419 17.35 13.33 -25.88
CA VAL A 419 16.22 12.84 -26.67
C VAL A 419 16.49 13.16 -28.13
N GLY A 420 16.65 12.13 -28.95
CA GLY A 420 16.78 12.22 -30.41
C GLY A 420 15.49 11.75 -31.08
N SER A 421 15.00 12.50 -32.08
CA SER A 421 13.88 12.06 -32.91
C SER A 421 14.40 11.33 -34.15
N LYS A 422 13.76 10.20 -34.50
CA LYS A 422 13.94 9.53 -35.78
C LYS A 422 12.68 9.84 -36.60
N SER A 423 12.84 10.45 -37.77
CA SER A 423 11.73 10.71 -38.68
C SER A 423 10.97 9.44 -38.99
N ALA A 424 9.65 9.47 -38.89
CA ALA A 424 8.79 8.39 -39.35
C ALA A 424 9.06 8.20 -40.88
N GLY A 425 9.23 6.93 -41.29
CA GLY A 425 9.41 6.61 -42.70
C GLY A 425 8.19 6.99 -43.55
N ASP A 426 8.40 7.27 -44.86
CA ASP A 426 7.38 7.67 -45.83
C ASP A 426 6.28 6.62 -46.09
N GLY A 427 5.46 6.28 -45.13
CA GLY A 427 4.29 5.43 -45.27
C GLY A 427 3.01 6.16 -44.91
N ALA A 428 1.94 5.96 -45.66
CA ALA A 428 0.65 6.66 -45.50
C ALA A 428 -0.02 6.49 -44.14
N ASP A 429 0.41 5.54 -43.29
CA ASP A 429 -0.07 5.28 -41.93
C ASP A 429 0.80 5.95 -40.82
N THR A 430 1.84 6.69 -41.20
CA THR A 430 2.83 7.23 -40.24
C THR A 430 2.55 8.69 -39.82
N ALA A 431 1.50 9.32 -40.34
CA ALA A 431 1.16 10.71 -40.03
C ALA A 431 0.89 11.01 -38.56
N HIS A 432 0.60 9.97 -37.78
CA HIS A 432 0.22 10.05 -36.37
C HIS A 432 1.18 9.27 -35.44
N ALA A 433 2.36 8.91 -35.91
CA ALA A 433 3.35 8.15 -35.14
C ALA A 433 4.74 8.81 -35.20
N ALA A 434 5.49 8.75 -34.13
CA ALA A 434 6.87 9.19 -34.04
C ALA A 434 7.70 8.22 -33.20
N SER A 435 8.98 8.04 -33.57
CA SER A 435 9.94 7.24 -32.81
C SER A 435 11.04 8.11 -32.27
N PHE A 436 11.40 7.90 -31.04
CA PHE A 436 12.44 8.62 -30.32
C PHE A 436 13.50 7.63 -29.84
N ARG A 437 14.74 8.06 -29.79
CA ARG A 437 15.82 7.39 -29.10
C ARG A 437 16.26 8.25 -27.92
N ILE A 438 16.21 7.69 -26.72
CA ILE A 438 16.64 8.36 -25.50
C ILE A 438 17.96 7.72 -25.06
N ALA A 439 19.00 8.56 -24.84
CA ALA A 439 20.27 8.11 -24.29
C ALA A 439 20.40 8.57 -22.85
N ILE A 440 20.73 7.64 -21.98
CA ILE A 440 20.87 7.82 -20.54
C ILE A 440 22.35 8.06 -20.23
N PRO A 441 22.73 9.11 -19.49
CA PRO A 441 24.11 9.33 -19.07
C PRO A 441 24.67 8.17 -18.26
N ALA A 442 25.97 7.87 -18.40
CA ALA A 442 26.63 6.79 -17.67
C ALA A 442 26.61 6.93 -16.14
N HIS A 443 26.40 8.15 -15.66
CA HIS A 443 26.33 8.49 -14.23
C HIS A 443 24.90 8.86 -13.77
N ALA A 444 23.89 8.50 -14.55
CA ALA A 444 22.51 8.74 -14.16
C ALA A 444 22.18 7.99 -12.87
N GLU A 445 21.60 8.70 -11.92
CA GLU A 445 21.14 8.15 -10.65
C GLU A 445 19.62 8.01 -10.66
N VAL A 446 19.12 7.05 -9.89
CA VAL A 446 17.68 6.91 -9.64
C VAL A 446 17.17 8.17 -8.97
N PRO A 447 16.19 8.90 -9.57
CA PRO A 447 15.63 10.08 -8.94
C PRO A 447 15.04 9.73 -7.57
N LYS A 448 15.52 10.37 -6.52
CA LYS A 448 14.94 10.22 -5.18
C LYS A 448 13.82 11.24 -5.01
N PRO A 449 12.64 10.81 -4.53
CA PRO A 449 11.61 11.76 -4.16
C PRO A 449 12.13 12.66 -3.03
N PRO A 450 11.62 13.90 -2.91
CA PRO A 450 11.99 14.78 -1.80
C PRO A 450 11.51 14.20 -0.46
N ASP A 451 12.15 14.58 0.64
CA ASP A 451 11.84 14.10 1.99
C ASP A 451 10.39 14.38 2.44
N TYR A 452 9.68 15.27 1.75
CA TYR A 452 8.28 15.63 1.99
C TYR A 452 7.31 15.04 0.96
N PHE A 453 7.59 13.86 0.47
CA PHE A 453 6.83 13.23 -0.62
C PHE A 453 5.48 12.68 -0.15
N VAL A 454 4.38 13.19 -0.70
CA VAL A 454 3.00 12.85 -0.35
C VAL A 454 2.20 12.19 -1.48
N LEU A 455 2.86 11.84 -2.58
CA LEU A 455 2.22 11.15 -3.71
C LEU A 455 2.29 9.62 -3.54
N PRO A 456 1.41 8.88 -4.21
CA PRO A 456 1.43 7.41 -4.17
C PRO A 456 2.75 6.81 -4.63
N PHE A 457 3.24 7.24 -5.79
CA PHE A 457 4.50 6.84 -6.40
C PHE A 457 5.23 8.06 -7.00
N PRO A 458 6.54 7.97 -7.21
CA PRO A 458 7.29 9.01 -7.92
C PRO A 458 6.69 9.30 -9.30
N PRO A 459 6.82 10.54 -9.80
CA PRO A 459 6.40 10.87 -11.14
C PRO A 459 7.09 9.99 -12.19
N PRO A 460 6.43 9.73 -13.35
CA PRO A 460 7.05 8.98 -14.44
C PRO A 460 8.37 9.60 -14.90
N LEU A 461 9.39 8.76 -15.17
CA LEU A 461 10.70 9.21 -15.64
C LEU A 461 10.63 9.95 -16.98
N VAL A 462 9.79 9.46 -17.88
CA VAL A 462 9.59 10.05 -19.21
C VAL A 462 8.11 10.21 -19.49
N ARG A 463 7.74 11.35 -20.04
CA ARG A 463 6.37 11.65 -20.44
C ARG A 463 6.33 12.05 -21.90
N ALA A 464 5.30 11.64 -22.61
CA ALA A 464 5.00 12.10 -23.95
C ALA A 464 3.96 13.22 -23.89
N HIS A 465 4.11 14.18 -24.75
CA HIS A 465 3.28 15.38 -24.83
C HIS A 465 2.94 15.72 -26.26
N ILE A 466 1.69 16.13 -26.52
CA ILE A 466 1.24 16.72 -27.76
C ILE A 466 0.43 17.98 -27.48
N ASP A 467 0.66 19.01 -28.30
CA ASP A 467 -0.20 20.19 -28.38
C ASP A 467 -1.28 19.98 -29.42
N ALA A 468 -2.48 20.46 -29.13
CA ALA A 468 -3.62 20.41 -30.03
C ALA A 468 -4.42 21.73 -29.99
N ALA A 469 -5.21 21.98 -31.03
CA ALA A 469 -6.06 23.17 -31.11
C ALA A 469 -7.38 22.86 -31.81
N ILE A 470 -8.44 23.51 -31.31
CA ILE A 470 -9.76 23.59 -31.97
C ILE A 470 -10.08 25.07 -32.15
N GLY A 471 -10.15 25.55 -33.42
CA GLY A 471 -10.21 26.97 -33.69
C GLY A 471 -9.01 27.70 -33.09
N ASP A 472 -9.27 28.73 -32.30
CA ASP A 472 -8.23 29.53 -31.62
C ASP A 472 -7.86 29.01 -30.24
N TYR A 473 -8.52 27.95 -29.72
CA TYR A 473 -8.24 27.41 -28.42
C TYR A 473 -7.19 26.29 -28.48
N SER A 474 -6.10 26.47 -27.75
CA SER A 474 -5.01 25.49 -27.64
C SER A 474 -5.07 24.75 -26.31
N PHE A 475 -4.91 23.44 -26.36
CA PHE A 475 -4.82 22.53 -25.21
C PHE A 475 -3.71 21.51 -25.44
N SER A 476 -3.42 20.70 -24.44
CA SER A 476 -2.37 19.67 -24.55
C SER A 476 -2.78 18.38 -23.90
N VAL A 477 -2.19 17.28 -24.37
CA VAL A 477 -2.34 15.94 -23.78
C VAL A 477 -0.97 15.42 -23.40
N GLU A 478 -0.85 14.97 -22.16
CA GLU A 478 0.36 14.38 -21.62
C GLU A 478 0.09 12.98 -21.04
N VAL A 479 0.95 12.01 -21.36
CA VAL A 479 0.86 10.64 -20.87
C VAL A 479 2.23 10.12 -20.40
N PRO A 480 2.29 9.22 -19.42
CA PRO A 480 3.53 8.53 -19.07
C PRO A 480 3.99 7.63 -20.22
N VAL A 481 5.31 7.54 -20.42
CA VAL A 481 5.88 6.47 -21.23
C VAL A 481 5.92 5.20 -20.41
N VAL A 482 5.39 4.11 -20.95
CA VAL A 482 5.31 2.81 -20.29
C VAL A 482 5.82 1.71 -21.20
N SER A 483 6.21 0.57 -20.62
CA SER A 483 6.45 -0.66 -21.39
C SER A 483 5.25 -1.60 -21.24
N ILE A 484 4.84 -2.22 -22.33
CA ILE A 484 3.70 -3.13 -22.36
C ILE A 484 4.19 -4.52 -22.69
N ARG A 485 3.82 -5.50 -21.84
CA ARG A 485 4.15 -6.91 -22.04
C ARG A 485 2.87 -7.73 -22.14
N PRO A 486 2.56 -8.32 -23.29
CA PRO A 486 1.47 -9.27 -23.41
C PRO A 486 1.87 -10.58 -22.71
N THR A 487 0.97 -11.11 -21.90
CA THR A 487 1.04 -12.47 -21.35
C THR A 487 0.02 -13.36 -22.06
N SER A 488 -0.07 -14.63 -21.70
CA SER A 488 -1.11 -15.53 -22.25
C SER A 488 -2.54 -15.13 -21.82
N THR A 489 -2.70 -14.35 -20.76
CA THR A 489 -4.00 -14.05 -20.15
C THR A 489 -4.26 -12.56 -19.91
N SER A 490 -3.23 -11.72 -20.02
CA SER A 490 -3.32 -10.27 -19.74
C SER A 490 -2.37 -9.46 -20.63
N VAL A 491 -2.54 -8.15 -20.56
CA VAL A 491 -1.58 -7.17 -21.05
C VAL A 491 -1.13 -6.35 -19.86
N ASP A 492 0.11 -6.54 -19.45
CA ASP A 492 0.65 -5.88 -18.27
C ASP A 492 1.40 -4.61 -18.65
N THR A 493 1.17 -3.55 -17.91
CA THR A 493 1.78 -2.24 -18.10
C THR A 493 2.81 -2.00 -17.00
N PHE A 494 4.05 -1.74 -17.39
CA PHE A 494 5.17 -1.48 -16.49
C PHE A 494 5.60 -0.02 -16.59
N PRO A 495 5.76 0.69 -15.48
CA PRO A 495 6.42 1.99 -15.47
C PRO A 495 7.89 1.84 -15.87
N LEU A 496 8.50 2.90 -16.37
CA LEU A 496 9.94 2.94 -16.59
C LEU A 496 10.67 3.10 -15.25
N GLU A 497 11.69 2.29 -15.04
CA GLU A 497 12.52 2.30 -13.83
C GLU A 497 14.00 2.34 -14.22
N LEU A 498 14.77 3.25 -13.62
CA LEU A 498 16.22 3.25 -13.72
C LEU A 498 16.77 2.25 -12.70
N VAL A 499 17.41 1.19 -13.18
CA VAL A 499 17.88 0.08 -12.36
C VAL A 499 19.40 -0.05 -12.42
N PRO A 500 20.07 -0.63 -11.39
CA PRO A 500 21.47 -0.97 -11.46
C PRO A 500 21.75 -1.97 -12.60
N ALA A 501 22.97 -1.96 -13.15
CA ALA A 501 23.34 -2.91 -14.20
C ALA A 501 23.26 -4.39 -13.75
N VAL A 502 23.45 -4.63 -12.45
CA VAL A 502 23.32 -5.96 -11.84
C VAL A 502 22.51 -5.85 -10.55
N THR A 503 21.57 -6.76 -10.36
CA THR A 503 20.89 -6.98 -9.10
C THR A 503 21.07 -8.42 -8.63
N LEU A 504 21.00 -8.63 -7.31
CA LEU A 504 21.17 -9.94 -6.69
C LEU A 504 20.05 -10.20 -5.70
N THR A 505 19.42 -11.34 -5.82
CA THR A 505 18.50 -11.85 -4.79
C THR A 505 19.08 -13.11 -4.20
N ILE A 506 19.05 -13.24 -2.89
CA ILE A 506 19.53 -14.42 -2.19
C ILE A 506 18.42 -15.11 -1.41
N ASP A 507 18.45 -16.44 -1.40
CA ASP A 507 17.50 -17.28 -0.71
C ASP A 507 18.22 -18.46 -0.05
N PRO A 508 17.88 -18.79 1.21
CA PRO A 508 16.95 -18.11 2.11
C PRO A 508 17.55 -16.84 2.74
N THR A 509 16.71 -15.87 3.12
CA THR A 509 17.15 -14.65 3.81
C THR A 509 17.30 -14.83 5.32
N GLN A 510 16.60 -15.81 5.90
CA GLN A 510 16.71 -16.20 7.31
C GLN A 510 17.09 -17.67 7.37
N ILE A 511 18.17 -18.00 8.08
CA ILE A 511 18.72 -19.36 8.19
C ILE A 511 18.83 -19.73 9.65
N MET A 512 18.10 -20.76 10.05
CA MET A 512 18.10 -21.26 11.43
C MET A 512 19.10 -22.41 11.56
N GLN A 513 20.14 -22.21 12.36
CA GLN A 513 21.16 -23.19 12.63
C GLN A 513 21.17 -23.57 14.12
N PRO A 514 20.51 -24.67 14.52
CA PRO A 514 20.60 -25.18 15.89
C PRO A 514 22.05 -25.58 16.23
N GLU A 515 22.46 -25.50 17.49
CA GLU A 515 23.82 -25.87 17.95
C GLU A 515 24.22 -27.31 17.56
N THR A 516 23.26 -28.20 17.37
CA THR A 516 23.49 -29.54 16.87
C THR A 516 24.08 -29.61 15.46
N ARG A 517 24.04 -28.50 14.74
CA ARG A 517 24.60 -28.32 13.38
C ARG A 517 25.72 -27.31 13.36
N ASP A 518 26.38 -27.05 14.48
CA ASP A 518 27.46 -26.10 14.58
C ASP A 518 28.57 -26.38 13.55
N GLY A 519 28.98 -25.35 12.83
CA GLY A 519 30.04 -25.44 11.82
C GLY A 519 29.63 -26.13 10.51
N GLU A 520 28.37 -26.58 10.35
CA GLU A 520 27.92 -27.09 9.06
C GLU A 520 27.85 -25.94 8.03
N PRO A 521 28.28 -26.18 6.78
CA PRO A 521 28.17 -25.18 5.72
C PRO A 521 26.73 -24.77 5.47
N VAL A 522 26.53 -23.48 5.26
CA VAL A 522 25.26 -22.87 4.88
C VAL A 522 25.25 -22.63 3.37
N GLU A 523 24.23 -23.05 2.69
CA GLU A 523 24.05 -22.82 1.27
C GLU A 523 23.10 -21.65 1.03
N LEU A 524 23.52 -20.70 0.19
CA LEU A 524 22.72 -19.60 -0.32
C LEU A 524 22.58 -19.75 -1.83
N LEU A 525 21.36 -19.72 -2.33
CA LEU A 525 21.10 -19.61 -3.76
C LEU A 525 20.98 -18.12 -4.10
N ALA A 526 21.83 -17.62 -4.98
CA ALA A 526 21.75 -16.27 -5.50
C ALA A 526 21.22 -16.29 -6.93
N ARG A 527 20.16 -15.51 -7.20
CA ARG A 527 19.78 -15.13 -8.56
C ARG A 527 20.48 -13.83 -8.89
N VAL A 528 21.32 -13.85 -9.92
CA VAL A 528 22.05 -12.70 -10.43
C VAL A 528 21.37 -12.28 -11.73
N ARG A 529 20.76 -11.10 -11.72
CA ARG A 529 20.12 -10.54 -12.90
C ARG A 529 20.96 -9.41 -13.47
N TYR A 530 21.33 -9.56 -14.73
CA TYR A 530 21.98 -8.54 -15.51
C TYR A 530 20.95 -7.80 -16.35
N HIS A 531 20.87 -6.49 -16.20
CA HIS A 531 19.84 -5.65 -16.84
C HIS A 531 20.32 -4.97 -18.11
N ALA A 532 21.65 -4.81 -18.29
CA ALA A 532 22.18 -4.10 -19.44
C ALA A 532 22.19 -4.96 -20.71
N THR A 533 22.23 -4.31 -21.87
CA THR A 533 22.20 -4.96 -23.19
C THR A 533 23.60 -5.28 -23.74
N THR A 534 24.65 -4.84 -23.06
CA THR A 534 26.05 -5.05 -23.44
C THR A 534 26.64 -6.30 -22.79
N ARG A 535 27.78 -6.80 -23.33
CA ARG A 535 28.47 -7.91 -22.68
C ARG A 535 29.15 -7.49 -21.40
N ALA A 536 29.06 -8.33 -20.37
CA ALA A 536 29.74 -8.11 -19.09
C ALA A 536 30.28 -9.42 -18.50
N LYS A 537 31.36 -9.28 -17.76
CA LYS A 537 31.86 -10.29 -16.84
C LYS A 537 31.59 -9.81 -15.43
N VAL A 538 30.81 -10.58 -14.68
CA VAL A 538 30.33 -10.25 -13.34
C VAL A 538 31.05 -11.11 -12.32
N GLU A 539 31.85 -10.51 -11.46
CA GLU A 539 32.47 -11.15 -10.29
C GLU A 539 31.50 -11.12 -9.11
N LEU A 540 31.45 -12.19 -8.35
CA LEU A 540 30.47 -12.35 -7.27
C LEU A 540 31.17 -12.66 -5.95
N GLY A 541 30.58 -12.17 -4.86
CA GLY A 541 31.04 -12.46 -3.52
C GLY A 541 29.97 -12.32 -2.45
N VAL A 542 30.29 -12.81 -1.27
CA VAL A 542 29.50 -12.63 -0.06
C VAL A 542 30.42 -12.13 1.04
N THR A 543 30.04 -11.01 1.64
CA THR A 543 30.65 -10.51 2.86
C THR A 543 30.14 -11.37 4.02
N VAL A 544 31.07 -11.91 4.81
CA VAL A 544 30.79 -12.82 5.91
C VAL A 544 31.41 -12.33 7.22
N PRO A 545 30.93 -12.76 8.39
CA PRO A 545 31.51 -12.45 9.68
C PRO A 545 32.97 -12.93 9.82
N LEU A 546 33.70 -12.32 10.75
CA LEU A 546 35.10 -12.69 11.03
C LEU A 546 35.24 -14.18 11.39
N GLY A 547 36.15 -14.86 10.73
CA GLY A 547 36.44 -16.29 10.93
C GLY A 547 35.54 -17.23 10.13
N TRP A 548 34.57 -16.69 9.39
CA TRP A 548 33.78 -17.45 8.42
C TRP A 548 34.49 -17.43 7.05
N SER A 549 34.16 -18.36 6.17
CA SER A 549 34.71 -18.43 4.81
C SER A 549 33.63 -18.72 3.77
N VAL A 550 33.91 -18.30 2.53
CA VAL A 550 33.06 -18.57 1.37
C VAL A 550 33.82 -19.35 0.35
N ALA A 551 33.23 -20.41 -0.17
CA ALA A 551 33.85 -21.16 -1.29
C ALA A 551 33.94 -20.26 -2.54
N PRO A 552 35.07 -20.28 -3.27
CA PRO A 552 35.22 -19.47 -4.48
C PRO A 552 34.15 -19.77 -5.52
N VAL A 553 33.60 -18.73 -6.13
CA VAL A 553 32.65 -18.82 -7.23
C VAL A 553 33.28 -18.26 -8.49
N ALA A 554 33.07 -18.94 -9.63
CA ALA A 554 33.55 -18.45 -10.92
C ALA A 554 32.75 -17.21 -11.36
N PRO A 555 33.39 -16.22 -11.99
CA PRO A 555 32.68 -15.09 -12.58
C PRO A 555 31.65 -15.55 -13.62
N LEU A 556 30.51 -14.82 -13.69
CA LEU A 556 29.49 -15.05 -14.69
C LEU A 556 29.75 -14.23 -15.94
N GLU A 557 29.46 -14.82 -17.10
CA GLU A 557 29.52 -14.15 -18.39
C GLU A 557 28.10 -13.89 -18.90
N PHE A 558 27.77 -12.63 -19.19
CA PHE A 558 26.54 -12.23 -19.83
C PHE A 558 26.81 -11.67 -21.21
N SER A 559 26.08 -12.13 -22.22
CA SER A 559 26.13 -11.58 -23.58
C SER A 559 25.09 -10.47 -23.79
N GLU A 560 24.03 -10.48 -22.99
CA GLU A 560 22.89 -9.59 -23.00
C GLU A 560 22.17 -9.68 -21.64
N ALA A 561 21.11 -8.91 -21.44
CA ALA A 561 20.30 -8.97 -20.23
C ALA A 561 19.76 -10.40 -19.97
N GLY A 562 19.78 -10.83 -18.73
CA GLY A 562 19.32 -12.16 -18.35
C GLY A 562 19.63 -12.54 -16.92
N ASP A 563 19.14 -13.71 -16.51
CA ASP A 563 19.29 -14.24 -15.16
C ASP A 563 20.23 -15.45 -15.16
N GLN A 564 21.08 -15.56 -14.13
CA GLN A 564 21.85 -16.76 -13.83
C GLN A 564 21.75 -17.09 -12.33
N LEU A 565 21.73 -18.38 -12.00
CA LEU A 565 21.71 -18.88 -10.63
C LEU A 565 23.09 -19.29 -10.18
N VAL A 566 23.47 -18.89 -8.98
CA VAL A 566 24.74 -19.21 -8.35
C VAL A 566 24.49 -19.69 -6.93
N ARG A 567 25.21 -20.75 -6.56
CA ARG A 567 25.21 -21.26 -5.19
C ARG A 567 26.46 -20.80 -4.46
N PHE A 568 26.29 -20.09 -3.36
CA PHE A 568 27.35 -19.82 -2.40
C PHE A 568 27.32 -20.86 -1.30
N VAL A 569 28.51 -21.32 -0.91
CA VAL A 569 28.69 -22.18 0.25
C VAL A 569 29.47 -21.39 1.29
N VAL A 570 28.81 -21.04 2.37
CA VAL A 570 29.40 -20.28 3.47
C VAL A 570 29.69 -21.24 4.62
N THR A 571 30.92 -21.27 5.07
CA THR A 571 31.34 -22.14 6.19
C THR A 571 31.53 -21.28 7.44
N PRO A 572 30.73 -21.48 8.50
CA PRO A 572 30.93 -20.83 9.79
C PRO A 572 32.27 -21.18 10.43
N SER A 573 32.68 -20.41 11.44
CA SER A 573 33.76 -20.81 12.34
C SER A 573 33.38 -22.12 13.08
N ALA A 574 34.35 -22.90 13.55
CA ALA A 574 34.13 -24.24 14.08
C ALA A 574 33.13 -24.35 15.24
N LYS A 575 32.89 -23.26 15.99
CA LYS A 575 31.83 -23.16 17.03
C LYS A 575 31.38 -21.70 17.11
N PRO A 576 30.47 -21.26 16.28
CA PRO A 576 29.93 -19.92 16.40
C PRO A 576 29.10 -19.83 17.68
N ALA A 577 29.21 -18.72 18.43
CA ALA A 577 28.35 -18.48 19.57
C ALA A 577 26.88 -18.29 19.11
N ALA A 578 25.92 -18.55 19.98
CA ALA A 578 24.54 -18.21 19.72
C ALA A 578 24.42 -16.71 19.36
N GLY A 579 23.68 -16.39 18.30
CA GLY A 579 23.56 -15.02 17.80
C GLY A 579 23.19 -14.93 16.32
N ALA A 580 23.02 -13.72 15.83
CA ALA A 580 22.68 -13.40 14.45
C ALA A 580 23.94 -12.98 13.67
N TYR A 581 24.16 -13.59 12.53
CA TYR A 581 25.35 -13.41 11.69
C TYR A 581 24.92 -12.96 10.29
N PRO A 582 25.02 -11.66 9.99
CA PRO A 582 24.61 -11.14 8.68
C PRO A 582 25.58 -11.54 7.58
N LEU A 583 25.03 -11.91 6.43
CA LEU A 583 25.72 -12.20 5.19
C LEU A 583 25.19 -11.23 4.13
N ARG A 584 26.08 -10.63 3.31
CA ARG A 584 25.68 -9.69 2.27
C ARG A 584 26.32 -10.05 0.95
N ALA A 585 25.50 -10.33 -0.06
CA ALA A 585 25.98 -10.62 -1.40
C ALA A 585 26.28 -9.31 -2.15
N PHE A 586 27.26 -9.39 -3.05
CA PHE A 586 27.63 -8.31 -3.95
C PHE A 586 28.09 -8.85 -5.31
N ALA A 587 27.97 -8.01 -6.34
CA ALA A 587 28.49 -8.25 -7.66
C ALA A 587 29.42 -7.10 -8.08
N LYS A 588 30.41 -7.38 -8.95
CA LYS A 588 31.30 -6.36 -9.50
C LYS A 588 31.40 -6.47 -11.00
N ILE A 589 31.41 -5.32 -11.68
CA ILE A 589 31.80 -5.18 -13.08
C ILE A 589 32.94 -4.16 -13.12
N GLY A 590 34.15 -4.64 -13.35
CA GLY A 590 35.35 -3.78 -13.25
C GLY A 590 35.51 -3.19 -11.85
N SER A 591 35.42 -1.86 -11.73
CA SER A 591 35.51 -1.14 -10.45
C SER A 591 34.14 -0.96 -9.76
N ASP A 592 33.04 -1.16 -10.44
CA ASP A 592 31.70 -0.86 -9.92
C ASP A 592 31.16 -2.06 -9.14
N GLU A 593 30.69 -1.76 -7.91
CA GLU A 593 30.10 -2.75 -7.01
C GLU A 593 28.59 -2.54 -6.88
N PHE A 594 27.85 -3.63 -6.98
CA PHE A 594 26.39 -3.68 -6.87
C PHE A 594 26.00 -4.60 -5.71
N SER A 595 25.17 -4.11 -4.81
CA SER A 595 24.66 -4.86 -3.67
C SER A 595 23.22 -4.43 -3.40
N VAL A 596 22.35 -4.73 -4.38
CA VAL A 596 20.91 -4.39 -4.39
C VAL A 596 20.13 -5.60 -4.90
N SER A 597 19.09 -5.97 -4.19
CA SER A 597 18.03 -6.86 -4.67
C SER A 597 16.91 -6.00 -5.25
N LEU A 598 16.39 -6.40 -6.39
CA LEU A 598 15.23 -5.78 -7.03
C LEU A 598 14.34 -6.88 -7.57
N GLU A 599 13.23 -7.12 -6.86
CA GLU A 599 12.34 -8.22 -7.18
C GLU A 599 10.92 -7.72 -7.49
N PRO A 600 10.26 -8.30 -8.50
CA PRO A 600 8.82 -8.09 -8.67
C PRO A 600 8.07 -8.57 -7.44
N LEU A 601 7.06 -7.81 -7.00
CA LEU A 601 6.18 -8.28 -5.94
C LEU A 601 5.40 -9.51 -6.42
N PRO A 602 5.39 -10.63 -5.66
CA PRO A 602 4.68 -11.84 -6.05
C PRO A 602 3.19 -11.59 -6.36
N SER A 603 2.53 -10.76 -5.56
CA SER A 603 1.11 -10.41 -5.72
C SER A 603 0.86 -9.30 -6.74
N LEU A 604 1.90 -8.59 -7.17
CA LEU A 604 1.82 -7.46 -8.11
C LEU A 604 3.09 -7.36 -8.98
N PRO A 605 3.28 -8.24 -9.97
CA PRO A 605 4.53 -8.34 -10.75
C PRO A 605 4.90 -7.08 -11.56
N THR A 606 3.99 -6.12 -11.70
CA THR A 606 4.24 -4.84 -12.37
C THR A 606 4.93 -3.80 -11.48
N ARG A 607 5.19 -4.14 -10.21
CA ARG A 607 5.92 -3.32 -9.25
C ARG A 607 7.07 -4.10 -8.66
N THR A 608 8.16 -3.38 -8.41
CA THR A 608 9.37 -3.94 -7.82
C THR A 608 9.54 -3.48 -6.37
N TRP A 609 10.19 -4.32 -5.60
CA TRP A 609 10.67 -4.03 -4.26
C TRP A 609 12.20 -4.07 -4.25
N SER A 610 12.81 -3.07 -3.62
CA SER A 610 14.28 -2.97 -3.54
C SER A 610 14.72 -3.10 -2.08
N GLU A 611 15.67 -4.02 -1.85
CA GLU A 611 16.29 -4.23 -0.54
C GLU A 611 17.76 -4.64 -0.70
N PRO A 612 18.58 -4.59 0.35
CA PRO A 612 19.90 -5.20 0.32
C PRO A 612 19.80 -6.72 0.14
N PRO A 613 20.68 -7.35 -0.65
CA PRO A 613 20.75 -8.80 -0.81
C PRO A 613 21.42 -9.42 0.43
N GLU A 614 20.70 -9.45 1.54
CA GLU A 614 21.19 -9.88 2.83
C GLU A 614 20.49 -11.15 3.31
N ALA A 615 21.25 -12.03 3.95
CA ALA A 615 20.76 -13.16 4.72
C ALA A 615 21.32 -13.11 6.13
N THR A 616 20.58 -13.63 7.09
CA THR A 616 21.06 -13.75 8.48
C THR A 616 21.07 -15.21 8.89
N VAL A 617 22.22 -15.68 9.34
CA VAL A 617 22.34 -17.00 9.98
C VAL A 617 22.13 -16.81 11.50
N HIS A 618 21.07 -17.40 12.01
CA HIS A 618 20.77 -17.43 13.44
C HIS A 618 21.33 -18.73 14.04
N VAL A 619 22.42 -18.63 14.79
CA VAL A 619 22.93 -19.76 15.59
C VAL A 619 22.12 -19.80 16.88
N LEU A 620 21.40 -20.90 17.10
CA LEU A 620 20.41 -21.02 18.15
C LEU A 620 20.81 -22.07 19.20
N ASP A 621 20.82 -21.66 20.47
CA ASP A 621 20.76 -22.61 21.60
C ASP A 621 19.34 -23.20 21.66
N LEU A 622 19.09 -24.18 20.79
CA LEU A 622 17.79 -24.78 20.56
C LEU A 622 17.90 -26.31 20.51
N VAL A 623 17.17 -26.98 21.38
CA VAL A 623 16.99 -28.43 21.36
C VAL A 623 15.69 -28.77 20.63
N VAL A 624 15.82 -29.51 19.51
CA VAL A 624 14.68 -30.06 18.76
C VAL A 624 14.67 -31.59 19.04
N PRO A 625 13.59 -32.18 19.56
CA PRO A 625 13.50 -33.63 19.75
C PRO A 625 13.64 -34.38 18.42
N ALA A 626 14.41 -35.46 18.43
CA ALA A 626 14.59 -36.32 17.27
C ALA A 626 13.24 -36.89 16.78
N HIS A 627 13.11 -36.99 15.45
CA HIS A 627 11.94 -37.57 14.76
C HIS A 627 10.59 -36.93 15.15
N LEU A 628 10.58 -35.63 15.38
CA LEU A 628 9.37 -34.86 15.60
C LEU A 628 8.56 -34.75 14.30
N ARG A 629 7.35 -35.34 14.29
CA ARG A 629 6.44 -35.32 13.13
C ARG A 629 5.29 -34.37 13.39
N VAL A 630 5.13 -33.39 12.52
CA VAL A 630 4.15 -32.31 12.68
C VAL A 630 3.19 -32.28 11.50
N GLY A 631 1.89 -32.35 11.78
CA GLY A 631 0.84 -32.00 10.83
C GLY A 631 0.53 -30.51 10.95
N TYR A 632 0.44 -29.78 9.85
CA TYR A 632 0.13 -28.35 9.85
C TYR A 632 -1.07 -28.03 8.94
N ILE A 633 -2.06 -27.34 9.50
CA ILE A 633 -3.29 -26.92 8.82
C ILE A 633 -3.12 -25.43 8.48
N THR A 634 -2.60 -25.16 7.29
CA THR A 634 -2.44 -23.78 6.81
C THR A 634 -3.74 -23.23 6.22
N ALA A 635 -3.96 -21.95 6.30
CA ALA A 635 -5.14 -21.28 5.76
C ALA A 635 -4.81 -20.09 4.83
N GLU A 636 -3.89 -19.26 5.18
CA GLU A 636 -3.36 -18.15 4.39
C GLU A 636 -1.83 -18.16 4.44
N ASN A 637 -1.21 -17.15 3.90
CA ASN A 637 0.26 -16.98 3.81
C ASN A 637 0.97 -17.07 5.17
N ASP A 638 0.92 -18.25 5.75
CA ASP A 638 1.52 -18.59 7.02
C ASP A 638 2.90 -19.19 6.76
N MET A 639 3.94 -18.42 7.04
CA MET A 639 5.35 -18.80 6.81
C MET A 639 5.93 -19.67 7.93
N ILE A 640 5.15 -20.02 8.94
CA ILE A 640 5.60 -20.92 10.03
C ILE A 640 6.04 -22.28 9.51
N PRO A 641 5.33 -22.95 8.57
CA PRO A 641 5.79 -24.23 8.04
C PRO A 641 7.21 -24.20 7.48
N GLU A 642 7.56 -23.18 6.72
CA GLU A 642 8.90 -22.99 6.14
C GLU A 642 9.95 -22.76 7.23
N SER A 643 9.61 -21.94 8.21
CA SER A 643 10.47 -21.67 9.37
C SER A 643 10.78 -22.95 10.18
N LEU A 644 9.79 -23.82 10.35
CA LEU A 644 9.97 -25.09 11.09
C LEU A 644 10.75 -26.13 10.28
N ARG A 645 10.59 -26.17 8.95
CA ARG A 645 11.35 -27.08 8.08
C ARG A 645 12.83 -26.80 8.13
N GLN A 646 13.25 -25.55 8.29
CA GLN A 646 14.66 -25.19 8.46
C GLN A 646 15.29 -25.84 9.71
N LEU A 647 14.51 -26.11 10.75
CA LEU A 647 14.98 -26.84 11.93
C LEU A 647 15.13 -28.36 11.71
N GLY A 648 14.79 -28.86 10.52
CA GLY A 648 14.80 -30.30 10.21
C GLY A 648 13.58 -31.05 10.78
N ILE A 649 12.50 -30.35 11.12
CA ILE A 649 11.25 -30.96 11.57
C ILE A 649 10.53 -31.61 10.37
N ASP A 650 10.10 -32.87 10.54
CA ASP A 650 9.27 -33.58 9.55
C ASP A 650 7.85 -33.01 9.57
N LEU A 651 7.62 -32.00 8.71
CA LEU A 651 6.36 -31.24 8.66
C LEU A 651 5.55 -31.54 7.40
N HIS A 652 4.32 -31.94 7.61
CA HIS A 652 3.35 -32.24 6.56
C HIS A 652 2.17 -31.26 6.57
N LEU A 653 1.88 -30.63 5.43
CA LEU A 653 0.69 -29.77 5.29
C LEU A 653 -0.54 -30.67 5.13
N LEU A 654 -1.55 -30.48 5.99
CA LEU A 654 -2.77 -31.27 5.99
C LEU A 654 -3.83 -30.64 5.10
N ASP A 655 -4.23 -31.35 4.06
CA ASP A 655 -5.32 -30.95 3.19
C ASP A 655 -6.68 -31.45 3.70
N GLU A 656 -7.74 -31.19 2.93
CA GLU A 656 -9.12 -31.62 3.25
C GLU A 656 -9.23 -33.16 3.34
N VAL A 657 -8.50 -33.89 2.50
CA VAL A 657 -8.54 -35.37 2.48
C VAL A 657 -7.85 -35.94 3.69
N ASP A 658 -6.71 -35.38 4.08
CA ASP A 658 -6.00 -35.73 5.31
C ASP A 658 -6.89 -35.51 6.54
N LEU A 659 -7.56 -34.36 6.63
CA LEU A 659 -8.44 -34.04 7.74
C LEU A 659 -9.69 -34.91 7.78
N ALA A 660 -10.26 -35.28 6.64
CA ALA A 660 -11.46 -36.09 6.56
C ALA A 660 -11.18 -37.59 6.76
N PHE A 661 -10.07 -38.11 6.23
CA PHE A 661 -9.83 -39.55 6.12
C PHE A 661 -8.43 -40.01 6.57
N GLY A 662 -7.46 -39.10 6.69
CA GLY A 662 -6.09 -39.44 7.01
C GLY A 662 -5.92 -40.02 8.42
N ASP A 663 -4.82 -40.75 8.64
CA ASP A 663 -4.41 -41.23 9.96
C ASP A 663 -3.66 -40.12 10.70
N LEU A 664 -4.38 -39.40 11.59
CA LEU A 664 -3.82 -38.31 12.35
C LEU A 664 -2.89 -38.81 13.48
N SER A 665 -2.99 -40.10 13.91
CA SER A 665 -2.18 -40.66 15.02
C SER A 665 -0.67 -40.73 14.70
N ARG A 666 -0.31 -40.59 13.42
CA ARG A 666 1.09 -40.57 12.95
C ARG A 666 1.86 -39.30 13.34
N TYR A 667 1.17 -38.21 13.73
CA TYR A 667 1.78 -36.97 14.10
C TYR A 667 1.97 -36.85 15.62
N ASP A 668 3.11 -36.33 16.04
CA ASP A 668 3.39 -35.99 17.46
C ASP A 668 2.65 -34.73 17.89
N ALA A 669 2.49 -33.77 16.93
CA ALA A 669 1.70 -32.55 17.10
C ALA A 669 0.95 -32.18 15.80
N ILE A 670 -0.23 -31.59 15.95
CA ILE A 670 -0.96 -30.96 14.86
C ILE A 670 -1.13 -29.48 15.21
N VAL A 671 -0.80 -28.60 14.25
CA VAL A 671 -0.91 -27.15 14.39
C VAL A 671 -2.03 -26.64 13.49
N VAL A 672 -2.98 -25.92 14.07
CA VAL A 672 -3.96 -25.12 13.34
C VAL A 672 -3.38 -23.71 13.15
N GLY A 673 -3.12 -23.34 11.92
CA GLY A 673 -2.57 -22.05 11.55
C GLY A 673 -3.51 -20.88 11.86
N ILE A 674 -2.99 -19.68 11.70
CA ILE A 674 -3.74 -18.45 11.96
C ILE A 674 -5.00 -18.39 11.11
N ARG A 675 -6.12 -17.96 11.69
CA ARG A 675 -7.43 -17.75 11.05
C ARG A 675 -8.00 -18.98 10.31
N ALA A 676 -7.45 -20.18 10.54
CA ALA A 676 -7.83 -21.36 9.76
C ALA A 676 -9.32 -21.73 9.92
N TYR A 677 -9.92 -21.56 11.12
CA TYR A 677 -11.35 -21.78 11.32
C TYR A 677 -12.26 -20.77 10.60
N GLU A 678 -11.72 -19.64 10.19
CA GLU A 678 -12.43 -18.64 9.38
C GLU A 678 -12.36 -18.97 7.90
N LEU A 679 -11.21 -19.40 7.42
CA LEU A 679 -10.85 -19.42 6.01
C LEU A 679 -10.98 -20.80 5.38
N ARG A 680 -10.91 -21.88 6.16
CA ARG A 680 -11.05 -23.26 5.69
C ARG A 680 -12.43 -23.82 6.02
N HIS A 681 -13.22 -24.08 5.00
CA HIS A 681 -14.57 -24.62 5.15
C HIS A 681 -14.60 -26.07 5.66
N ASP A 682 -13.56 -26.85 5.40
CA ASP A 682 -13.39 -28.24 5.81
C ASP A 682 -13.06 -28.39 7.32
N LEU A 683 -12.34 -27.41 7.89
CA LEU A 683 -11.82 -27.50 9.25
C LEU A 683 -12.92 -27.58 10.33
N PRO A 684 -14.00 -26.76 10.32
CA PRO A 684 -15.08 -26.90 11.29
C PRO A 684 -15.72 -28.29 11.29
N HIS A 685 -15.86 -28.92 10.12
CA HIS A 685 -16.43 -30.27 9.96
C HIS A 685 -15.49 -31.36 10.50
N SER A 686 -14.18 -31.13 10.42
CA SER A 686 -13.15 -32.07 10.85
C SER A 686 -12.75 -31.88 12.32
N ASN A 687 -13.28 -30.86 13.02
CA ASN A 687 -12.88 -30.52 14.39
C ASN A 687 -13.05 -31.68 15.40
N SER A 688 -14.10 -32.46 15.27
CA SER A 688 -14.32 -33.65 16.14
C SER A 688 -13.18 -34.65 16.05
N ARG A 689 -12.64 -34.90 14.83
CA ARG A 689 -11.50 -35.78 14.61
C ARG A 689 -10.21 -35.24 15.24
N LEU A 690 -10.01 -33.94 15.17
CA LEU A 690 -8.89 -33.28 15.84
C LEU A 690 -8.98 -33.43 17.37
N LEU A 691 -10.16 -33.26 17.96
CA LEU A 691 -10.35 -33.48 19.40
C LEU A 691 -10.21 -34.95 19.76
N ASP A 692 -10.62 -35.89 18.89
CA ASP A 692 -10.41 -37.33 19.12
C ASP A 692 -8.91 -37.71 19.06
N TYR A 693 -8.14 -37.08 18.14
CA TYR A 693 -6.69 -37.21 18.10
C TYR A 693 -6.06 -36.75 19.43
N VAL A 694 -6.52 -35.64 20.01
CA VAL A 694 -6.06 -35.20 21.33
C VAL A 694 -6.44 -36.24 22.43
N ARG A 695 -7.71 -36.70 22.45
CA ARG A 695 -8.14 -37.72 23.47
C ARG A 695 -7.27 -38.96 23.46
N GLN A 696 -6.71 -39.33 22.30
CA GLN A 696 -5.87 -40.51 22.12
C GLN A 696 -4.41 -40.28 22.51
N GLY A 697 -3.98 -39.04 22.77
CA GLY A 697 -2.63 -38.73 23.25
C GLY A 697 -1.87 -37.71 22.38
N GLY A 698 -2.47 -37.22 21.32
CA GLY A 698 -1.85 -36.19 20.44
C GLY A 698 -1.81 -34.79 21.07
N THR A 699 -0.98 -33.93 20.51
CA THR A 699 -0.90 -32.51 20.88
C THR A 699 -1.55 -31.67 19.76
N LEU A 700 -2.58 -30.89 20.08
CA LEU A 700 -3.21 -29.95 19.17
C LEU A 700 -2.90 -28.52 19.60
N ILE A 701 -2.26 -27.75 18.72
CA ILE A 701 -1.90 -26.35 18.93
C ILE A 701 -2.80 -25.52 18.01
N VAL A 702 -3.57 -24.61 18.60
CA VAL A 702 -4.43 -23.68 17.84
C VAL A 702 -3.85 -22.28 18.02
N GLN A 703 -3.39 -21.70 16.94
CA GLN A 703 -2.94 -20.32 16.92
C GLN A 703 -4.14 -19.35 16.87
N TYR A 704 -3.91 -18.05 16.96
CA TYR A 704 -5.00 -17.08 17.05
C TYR A 704 -6.04 -17.25 15.91
N GLN A 705 -7.29 -17.06 16.29
CA GLN A 705 -8.44 -17.01 15.39
C GLN A 705 -9.18 -15.70 15.62
N ARG A 706 -10.09 -15.30 14.73
CA ARG A 706 -10.90 -14.10 14.95
C ARG A 706 -12.22 -14.45 15.66
N ASP A 707 -12.69 -13.51 16.47
CA ASP A 707 -13.84 -13.67 17.36
C ASP A 707 -15.14 -14.11 16.66
N PHE A 708 -15.46 -13.54 15.51
CA PHE A 708 -16.71 -13.81 14.80
C PHE A 708 -16.76 -15.26 14.23
N ALA A 709 -15.64 -15.84 13.85
CA ALA A 709 -15.57 -17.23 13.42
C ALA A 709 -15.51 -18.16 14.62
N TRP A 710 -14.63 -17.88 15.58
CA TRP A 710 -14.43 -18.70 16.77
C TRP A 710 -15.69 -18.85 17.61
N ASN A 711 -16.34 -17.74 17.97
CA ASN A 711 -17.51 -17.73 18.85
C ASN A 711 -18.77 -18.36 18.20
N LYS A 712 -18.76 -18.48 16.87
CA LYS A 712 -19.81 -19.20 16.12
C LYS A 712 -19.59 -20.70 16.07
N ILE A 713 -18.33 -21.12 15.88
CA ILE A 713 -17.94 -22.53 15.67
C ILE A 713 -17.74 -23.24 17.03
N LEU A 714 -17.18 -22.53 18.03
CA LEU A 714 -16.81 -23.06 19.34
C LEU A 714 -15.93 -24.34 19.26
N PRO A 715 -14.78 -24.28 18.60
CA PRO A 715 -14.00 -25.48 18.27
C PRO A 715 -13.20 -26.04 19.46
N ALA A 716 -13.09 -25.31 20.57
CA ALA A 716 -12.33 -25.69 21.74
C ALA A 716 -13.00 -26.85 22.53
N PRO A 717 -12.24 -27.71 23.21
CA PRO A 717 -12.79 -28.86 23.98
C PRO A 717 -13.64 -28.47 25.18
N TYR A 718 -13.37 -27.32 25.77
CA TYR A 718 -14.12 -26.74 26.90
C TYR A 718 -14.50 -25.29 26.55
N PRO A 719 -15.52 -24.71 27.23
CA PRO A 719 -15.94 -23.35 26.97
C PRO A 719 -14.79 -22.33 27.00
N ALA A 720 -14.66 -21.55 25.94
CA ALA A 720 -13.71 -20.45 25.86
C ALA A 720 -14.27 -19.37 24.93
N LYS A 721 -14.19 -18.13 25.39
CA LYS A 721 -14.70 -16.97 24.65
C LYS A 721 -13.54 -16.13 24.15
N MET A 722 -13.58 -15.83 22.89
CA MET A 722 -12.67 -14.89 22.24
C MET A 722 -13.33 -13.51 22.22
N PRO A 723 -12.68 -12.50 22.75
CA PRO A 723 -13.16 -11.13 22.66
C PRO A 723 -12.89 -10.57 21.26
N ASP A 724 -13.17 -9.29 21.08
CA ASP A 724 -12.81 -8.54 19.88
C ASP A 724 -11.28 -8.34 19.72
N SER A 725 -10.90 -7.64 18.67
CA SER A 725 -9.49 -7.38 18.33
C SER A 725 -8.71 -6.56 19.36
N THR A 726 -9.36 -5.99 20.38
CA THR A 726 -8.67 -5.17 21.40
C THR A 726 -7.93 -6.03 22.45
N SER A 727 -8.28 -7.31 22.57
CA SER A 727 -7.58 -8.24 23.49
C SER A 727 -6.25 -8.67 22.90
N ARG A 728 -5.21 -7.88 23.17
CA ARG A 728 -3.85 -8.05 22.64
C ARG A 728 -2.82 -7.31 23.47
N THR A 729 -1.54 -7.55 23.17
CA THR A 729 -0.42 -6.77 23.68
C THR A 729 0.34 -6.18 22.50
N THR A 730 0.24 -4.87 22.34
CA THR A 730 0.73 -4.12 21.16
C THR A 730 2.19 -3.72 21.26
N ASP A 731 2.73 -3.61 22.47
CA ASP A 731 4.15 -3.32 22.65
C ASP A 731 4.97 -4.62 22.71
N ALA A 732 5.79 -4.85 21.68
CA ALA A 732 6.70 -5.99 21.61
C ALA A 732 7.72 -6.07 22.76
N LYS A 733 7.86 -5.02 23.56
CA LYS A 733 8.74 -4.95 24.73
C LYS A 733 7.99 -5.13 26.05
N SER A 734 6.66 -5.27 26.03
CA SER A 734 5.87 -5.49 27.24
C SER A 734 6.40 -6.69 28.03
N PRO A 735 6.41 -6.61 29.36
CA PRO A 735 6.84 -7.72 30.23
C PRO A 735 5.95 -8.94 30.04
N VAL A 736 6.51 -10.11 30.32
CA VAL A 736 5.81 -11.40 30.25
C VAL A 736 5.91 -12.09 31.62
N ASP A 737 4.78 -12.36 32.25
CA ASP A 737 4.70 -13.04 33.51
C ASP A 737 4.51 -14.55 33.33
N PHE A 738 5.32 -15.36 34.03
CA PHE A 738 5.23 -16.81 33.98
C PHE A 738 4.27 -17.32 35.04
N LEU A 739 2.99 -17.54 34.62
CA LEU A 739 1.93 -17.95 35.54
C LEU A 739 2.07 -19.43 35.99
N ALA A 740 2.67 -20.25 35.12
CA ALA A 740 2.92 -21.68 35.39
C ALA A 740 4.40 -22.04 35.18
N PRO A 741 5.35 -21.53 36.00
CA PRO A 741 6.79 -21.69 35.78
C PRO A 741 7.30 -23.14 35.80
N LYS A 742 6.51 -24.10 36.34
CA LYS A 742 6.83 -25.53 36.35
C LYS A 742 6.26 -26.30 35.17
N SER A 743 5.45 -25.66 34.32
CA SER A 743 4.85 -26.31 33.16
C SER A 743 5.90 -26.85 32.19
N SER A 744 5.66 -28.02 31.60
CA SER A 744 6.49 -28.59 30.53
C SER A 744 6.61 -27.65 29.32
N ILE A 745 5.59 -26.85 29.04
CA ILE A 745 5.62 -25.81 28.00
C ILE A 745 6.82 -24.86 28.17
N LEU A 746 7.17 -24.50 29.40
CA LEU A 746 8.25 -23.56 29.70
C LEU A 746 9.60 -24.27 30.00
N ASN A 747 9.62 -25.59 30.06
CA ASN A 747 10.79 -26.32 30.53
C ASN A 747 11.22 -27.52 29.66
N PHE A 748 10.45 -27.88 28.60
CA PHE A 748 10.78 -29.06 27.79
C PHE A 748 10.48 -28.82 26.29
N PRO A 749 11.42 -29.12 25.39
CA PRO A 749 12.82 -29.52 25.66
C PRO A 749 13.71 -28.33 26.01
N ASN A 750 13.25 -27.10 25.83
CA ASN A 750 14.00 -25.87 26.07
C ASN A 750 13.50 -25.20 27.35
N LYS A 751 14.41 -24.68 28.16
CA LYS A 751 14.01 -23.85 29.30
C LYS A 751 13.76 -22.42 28.84
N ILE A 752 12.52 -21.98 28.92
CA ILE A 752 12.10 -20.63 28.55
C ILE A 752 12.34 -19.65 29.70
N THR A 753 12.86 -18.50 29.39
CA THR A 753 13.22 -17.42 30.31
C THR A 753 12.67 -16.08 29.80
N PRO A 754 12.65 -15.01 30.59
CA PRO A 754 12.26 -13.68 30.08
C PRO A 754 13.07 -13.22 28.87
N ALA A 755 14.34 -13.62 28.75
CA ALA A 755 15.18 -13.28 27.61
C ALA A 755 14.69 -13.89 26.27
N ASP A 756 13.89 -14.95 26.31
CA ASP A 756 13.28 -15.54 25.11
C ASP A 756 12.20 -14.62 24.47
N PHE A 757 11.82 -13.57 25.18
CA PHE A 757 10.91 -12.54 24.68
C PHE A 757 11.62 -11.26 24.21
N ASP A 758 12.94 -11.22 24.24
CA ASP A 758 13.72 -10.12 23.69
C ASP A 758 13.76 -10.21 22.15
N GLY A 759 13.75 -9.07 21.48
CA GLY A 759 13.82 -9.01 20.02
C GLY A 759 12.54 -9.39 19.28
N TRP A 760 11.42 -9.59 19.98
CA TRP A 760 10.12 -9.76 19.36
C TRP A 760 9.76 -8.53 18.55
N VAL A 761 9.07 -8.73 17.41
CA VAL A 761 8.76 -7.69 16.44
C VAL A 761 7.30 -7.29 16.50
N GLN A 762 7.02 -6.02 16.36
CA GLN A 762 5.73 -5.38 16.22
C GLN A 762 4.80 -5.54 17.45
N GLU A 763 4.43 -6.76 17.88
CA GLU A 763 3.48 -7.01 18.97
C GLU A 763 3.76 -8.34 19.66
N ARG A 764 3.35 -8.51 20.93
CA ARG A 764 3.46 -9.81 21.62
C ARG A 764 2.44 -10.81 21.13
N GLY A 765 1.24 -10.36 20.79
CA GLY A 765 0.17 -11.22 20.34
C GLY A 765 -1.20 -10.57 20.38
N LEU A 766 -2.21 -11.32 19.94
CA LEU A 766 -3.54 -10.82 19.65
C LEU A 766 -4.63 -11.89 19.88
N TYR A 767 -5.87 -11.46 20.03
CA TYR A 767 -7.04 -12.32 20.27
C TYR A 767 -6.85 -13.25 21.46
N TYR A 768 -6.40 -12.72 22.61
CA TYR A 768 -6.28 -13.47 23.86
C TYR A 768 -7.65 -13.83 24.40
N TRP A 769 -7.83 -15.04 24.91
CA TRP A 769 -9.07 -15.42 25.58
C TRP A 769 -9.27 -14.60 26.85
N VAL A 770 -10.49 -14.10 27.08
CA VAL A 770 -10.84 -13.32 28.28
C VAL A 770 -11.62 -14.14 29.31
N GLU A 771 -12.40 -15.11 28.86
CA GLU A 771 -13.19 -16.02 29.68
C GLU A 771 -12.96 -17.44 29.16
N PHE A 772 -12.54 -18.33 30.04
CA PHE A 772 -12.31 -19.74 29.72
C PHE A 772 -12.52 -20.65 30.93
N ASP A 773 -12.87 -21.89 30.64
CA ASP A 773 -13.18 -22.90 31.64
C ASP A 773 -11.97 -23.24 32.52
N SER A 774 -12.19 -23.68 33.75
CA SER A 774 -11.15 -24.04 34.71
C SER A 774 -10.26 -25.23 34.32
N HIS A 775 -10.61 -26.01 33.29
CA HIS A 775 -9.74 -27.03 32.71
C HIS A 775 -8.54 -26.44 31.97
N TYR A 776 -8.57 -25.16 31.61
CA TYR A 776 -7.45 -24.48 30.99
C TYR A 776 -6.54 -23.88 32.04
N GLN A 777 -5.26 -24.22 31.95
CA GLN A 777 -4.20 -23.62 32.75
C GLN A 777 -3.57 -22.48 31.95
N PRO A 778 -3.63 -21.23 32.44
CA PRO A 778 -2.85 -20.15 31.85
C PRO A 778 -1.36 -20.34 32.10
N ILE A 779 -0.55 -20.14 31.08
CA ILE A 779 0.90 -20.32 31.11
C ILE A 779 1.63 -18.99 31.24
N LEU A 780 1.18 -17.99 30.47
CA LEU A 780 1.77 -16.65 30.40
C LEU A 780 0.72 -15.57 30.67
N GLY A 781 1.12 -14.54 31.40
CA GLY A 781 0.40 -13.28 31.58
C GLY A 781 1.08 -12.21 30.74
N LEU A 782 0.27 -11.45 29.99
CA LEU A 782 0.73 -10.40 29.07
C LEU A 782 -0.14 -9.17 29.21
N THR A 783 0.48 -7.99 29.18
CA THR A 783 -0.25 -6.74 29.26
C THR A 783 0.58 -5.59 28.70
N ASP A 784 -0.08 -4.63 28.06
CA ASP A 784 0.55 -3.35 27.78
C ASP A 784 0.63 -2.49 29.06
N PRO A 785 1.60 -1.58 29.16
CA PRO A 785 1.79 -0.78 30.35
C PRO A 785 0.52 -0.01 30.76
N GLY A 786 0.09 -0.20 32.01
CA GLY A 786 -1.10 0.48 32.57
C GLY A 786 -2.42 -0.26 32.36
N GLU A 787 -2.43 -1.41 31.69
CA GLU A 787 -3.62 -2.23 31.50
C GLU A 787 -3.68 -3.42 32.48
N LYS A 788 -4.82 -4.08 32.50
CA LYS A 788 -5.01 -5.30 33.28
C LYS A 788 -4.35 -6.48 32.56
N GLU A 789 -3.60 -7.30 33.28
CA GLU A 789 -2.97 -8.51 32.77
C GLU A 789 -3.97 -9.45 32.07
N ALA A 790 -3.62 -9.89 30.85
CA ALA A 790 -4.37 -10.88 30.10
C ALA A 790 -3.72 -12.27 30.25
N ASN A 791 -4.48 -13.21 30.77
CA ASN A 791 -3.99 -14.56 31.09
C ASN A 791 -4.34 -15.60 30.00
N GLY A 792 -5.07 -15.22 28.98
CA GLY A 792 -5.52 -16.10 27.89
C GLY A 792 -4.64 -16.09 26.65
N ALA A 793 -3.43 -15.53 26.72
CA ALA A 793 -2.50 -15.45 25.58
C ALA A 793 -1.88 -16.81 25.21
N LEU A 794 -1.62 -17.66 26.22
CA LEU A 794 -1.15 -19.03 26.08
C LEU A 794 -1.80 -19.88 27.19
N VAL A 795 -2.69 -20.77 26.77
CA VAL A 795 -3.42 -21.65 27.70
C VAL A 795 -3.32 -23.12 27.26
N VAL A 796 -3.31 -24.01 28.21
CA VAL A 796 -3.16 -25.46 28.02
C VAL A 796 -4.25 -26.20 28.74
N ALA A 797 -4.83 -27.22 28.12
CA ALA A 797 -5.76 -28.15 28.76
C ALA A 797 -5.41 -29.59 28.39
N THR A 798 -5.63 -30.50 29.38
CA THR A 798 -5.59 -31.94 29.13
C THR A 798 -6.95 -32.41 28.63
N LEU A 799 -6.98 -33.16 27.52
CA LEU A 799 -8.17 -33.80 26.99
C LEU A 799 -7.89 -35.29 26.75
N GLY A 800 -8.47 -36.15 27.58
CA GLY A 800 -8.14 -37.56 27.53
C GLY A 800 -6.68 -37.84 27.93
N LYS A 801 -5.88 -38.35 26.99
CA LYS A 801 -4.44 -38.60 27.16
C LYS A 801 -3.55 -37.51 26.55
N GLY A 802 -4.10 -36.58 25.79
CA GLY A 802 -3.34 -35.59 25.02
C GLY A 802 -3.50 -34.17 25.54
N THR A 803 -2.88 -33.27 24.84
CA THR A 803 -2.74 -31.83 25.17
C THR A 803 -3.40 -30.96 24.13
N TYR A 804 -4.26 -30.07 24.58
CA TYR A 804 -4.82 -28.99 23.76
C TYR A 804 -4.20 -27.66 24.18
N ILE A 805 -3.69 -26.90 23.21
CA ILE A 805 -3.03 -25.62 23.42
C ILE A 805 -3.70 -24.57 22.58
N TYR A 806 -4.07 -23.43 23.18
CA TYR A 806 -4.38 -22.22 22.45
C TYR A 806 -3.30 -21.16 22.65
N THR A 807 -2.89 -20.51 21.58
CA THR A 807 -1.93 -19.40 21.65
C THR A 807 -2.36 -18.23 20.77
N GLY A 808 -2.43 -17.04 21.37
CA GLY A 808 -2.58 -15.76 20.69
C GLY A 808 -1.23 -15.05 20.46
N LEU A 809 -0.10 -15.71 20.77
CA LEU A 809 1.23 -15.13 20.53
C LEU A 809 1.50 -14.98 19.03
N SER A 810 2.21 -13.92 18.64
CA SER A 810 2.45 -13.53 17.25
C SER A 810 3.52 -14.36 16.52
N PHE A 811 3.55 -15.68 16.72
CA PHE A 811 4.53 -16.58 16.10
C PHE A 811 4.61 -16.45 14.57
N PHE A 812 3.52 -16.10 13.92
CA PHE A 812 3.47 -15.86 12.47
C PHE A 812 4.33 -14.68 11.99
N ARG A 813 4.72 -13.79 12.93
CA ARG A 813 5.69 -12.69 12.70
C ARG A 813 7.07 -13.06 13.21
N GLU A 814 7.14 -13.66 14.39
CA GLU A 814 8.38 -13.91 15.12
C GLU A 814 9.26 -14.98 14.47
N LEU A 815 8.64 -16.08 13.98
CA LEU A 815 9.41 -17.15 13.36
C LEU A 815 9.99 -16.71 12.01
N PRO A 816 9.24 -16.10 11.08
CA PRO A 816 9.84 -15.56 9.84
C PRO A 816 10.88 -14.47 10.09
N ALA A 817 10.76 -13.68 11.16
CA ALA A 817 11.76 -12.69 11.56
C ALA A 817 13.01 -13.29 12.22
N GLY A 818 13.04 -14.60 12.45
CA GLY A 818 14.20 -15.29 13.02
C GLY A 818 14.40 -15.10 14.52
N VAL A 819 13.35 -14.78 15.30
CA VAL A 819 13.43 -14.51 16.75
C VAL A 819 13.74 -15.78 17.52
N PRO A 820 14.93 -15.93 18.13
CA PRO A 820 15.38 -17.19 18.74
C PRO A 820 14.45 -17.72 19.81
N GLY A 821 14.01 -16.87 20.72
CA GLY A 821 13.14 -17.27 21.84
C GLY A 821 11.76 -17.75 21.38
N ALA A 822 11.24 -17.18 20.29
CA ALA A 822 9.99 -17.65 19.69
C ALA A 822 10.13 -19.09 19.14
N TYR A 823 11.26 -19.41 18.49
CA TYR A 823 11.57 -20.77 18.05
C TYR A 823 11.65 -21.75 19.23
N ARG A 824 12.35 -21.37 20.31
CA ARG A 824 12.47 -22.19 21.53
C ARG A 824 11.11 -22.51 22.13
N LEU A 825 10.26 -21.49 22.28
CA LEU A 825 8.91 -21.68 22.82
C LEU A 825 8.03 -22.49 21.87
N PHE A 826 8.07 -22.23 20.56
CA PHE A 826 7.23 -22.97 19.60
C PHE A 826 7.62 -24.46 19.51
N VAL A 827 8.93 -24.77 19.53
CA VAL A 827 9.41 -26.17 19.63
C VAL A 827 8.93 -26.84 20.91
N ASN A 828 8.88 -26.13 22.03
CA ASN A 828 8.30 -26.65 23.26
C ASN A 828 6.81 -27.00 23.09
N LEU A 829 6.01 -26.11 22.42
CA LEU A 829 4.60 -26.43 22.14
C LEU A 829 4.47 -27.73 21.32
N LEU A 830 5.30 -27.89 20.28
CA LEU A 830 5.29 -29.07 19.41
C LEU A 830 5.70 -30.37 20.13
N SER A 831 6.45 -30.24 21.21
CA SER A 831 7.14 -31.38 21.85
C SER A 831 6.34 -32.02 22.99
N GLN A 832 5.12 -31.57 23.30
CA GLN A 832 4.38 -31.98 24.51
C GLN A 832 4.04 -33.45 24.53
N SER A 833 3.81 -34.12 23.41
CA SER A 833 3.61 -35.58 23.38
C SER A 833 4.86 -36.38 23.77
N LYS A 834 6.05 -35.75 23.77
CA LYS A 834 7.34 -36.34 24.18
C LYS A 834 7.81 -35.87 25.56
N ALA A 835 7.06 -34.97 26.20
CA ALA A 835 7.42 -34.47 27.52
C ALA A 835 7.38 -35.61 28.58
N PRO A 836 8.32 -35.67 29.55
CA PRO A 836 8.26 -36.58 30.64
C PRO A 836 6.95 -36.41 31.43
N GLY A 837 6.17 -37.48 31.57
CA GLY A 837 4.90 -37.40 32.29
C GLY A 837 5.12 -36.97 33.75
N GLU A 838 4.21 -36.15 34.31
CA GLU A 838 4.27 -35.70 35.73
C GLU A 838 4.25 -36.83 36.76
N SER A 839 4.03 -38.09 36.32
CA SER A 839 3.92 -39.24 37.23
C SER A 839 5.26 -39.81 37.78
N SER A 840 6.41 -39.33 37.28
CA SER A 840 7.75 -39.81 37.74
C SER A 840 8.35 -39.01 38.90
N ALA A 841 7.65 -37.97 39.39
CA ALA A 841 8.14 -37.12 40.49
C ALA A 841 7.48 -37.44 41.86
N ARG A 842 6.72 -38.56 41.96
CA ARG A 842 6.22 -39.09 43.25
C ARG A 842 6.77 -40.51 43.44
N ASN A 843 8.02 -40.63 43.74
CA ASN A 843 8.62 -41.71 44.50
C ASN A 843 9.87 -41.19 45.24
#